data_4d1be78f2de2541f2167a7e97baf5653
#
_entry.id   4d1be78f2de2541f2167a7e97baf5653
#
_cell.length_a   1.000
_cell.length_b   1.000
_cell.length_c   1.000
_cell.angle_alpha   90.00
_cell.angle_beta   90.00
_cell.angle_gamma   90.00
#
_symmetry.space_group_name_H-M   'P 1'
#
loop_
_entity.id
_entity.type
_entity.pdbx_description
1 polymer ?
#
loop_
_entity_poly.entity_id
_entity_poly.type
_entity_poly.pdbx_seq_one_letter_code
_entity_poly.pdbx_strand_id
1 'polypeptide(L)'
;MTERQVTTIDGNEAAAYVAYRVNEVCTIYPITPSSTMAELADQWAAEGVKNIWGTVPLVMEMQHEGGAAGAAHGALQSGALTTTFTASQGLMLMIPNMYKIAGELTSAVFHVAARSLATQGLSIFGDHQDVMAVRPTGFCLLASGSVQEAHDMALIAQAATLEARVPFIHFFDGFRTSHEVNKLTLLTDDEIRAMIRDDLVLAHRARALNPDRPFIRGTAQNPDTYFQSRETVNPFYAKVPGIVQAAMDKFAGITGRRYHLFDYFGDPKAERVIILMGSSTETACETAAYLNQRGERVGVVQVRLYQPLSARDFLAALPASVKSIAVIERTKEPGTTGEPMYLEVVNTLVEAQFAGTLPTPTLPRIIGGRYGLSSKEFTPAMCKAVFDELRKDQPKNHFTVGIVDDVAHTSLDVDPGFNIESDQVVRAMFFGLGADGTVGANKNSIKIIGDDPDFFAQGYFVYDSKKSGSQTVSHLRFGPDPIRAPYLVQSANFIGVHQFNFLDRGDVLKRAAPGAVVLLNTSPQEPEEAWDRIPRPVQEEIIAKKLEVYGINAEKVARDNGMGTRINTIMQTCFFAISKVLPRDKAIEKIKYSIKKTYARKGEEVVRKNFVAVDNTLANLRQITVPAQATGTRQLPSIVPAHAPEFVQKVTAMMMAGRGDELPVSALPVDGT
;
A
#
# COMPACT_ATOMS: atom_id res chain seq x y z
N MET A 1 -26.49 -3.05 -18.77
CA MET A 1 -25.16 -3.04 -18.13
C MET A 1 -25.27 -3.88 -16.86
N THR A 2 -24.34 -4.80 -16.67
CA THR A 2 -24.26 -5.60 -15.44
C THR A 2 -24.03 -4.64 -14.25
N GLU A 3 -24.71 -4.87 -13.12
CA GLU A 3 -24.53 -4.04 -11.92
C GLU A 3 -23.10 -4.18 -11.40
N ARG A 4 -22.43 -3.05 -11.10
CA ARG A 4 -21.09 -3.04 -10.57
C ARG A 4 -21.06 -3.61 -9.17
N GLN A 5 -20.16 -4.54 -8.94
CA GLN A 5 -19.95 -5.12 -7.62
C GLN A 5 -19.03 -4.20 -6.79
N VAL A 6 -19.51 -3.84 -5.61
CA VAL A 6 -18.65 -3.25 -4.56
C VAL A 6 -18.09 -4.40 -3.73
N THR A 7 -16.79 -4.40 -3.51
CA THR A 7 -16.10 -5.45 -2.77
C THR A 7 -14.97 -4.89 -1.92
N THR A 8 -14.44 -5.71 -1.04
CA THR A 8 -13.33 -5.36 -0.14
C THR A 8 -12.18 -6.32 -0.36
N ILE A 9 -11.17 -5.86 -1.11
CA ILE A 9 -9.99 -6.61 -1.52
C ILE A 9 -8.73 -5.78 -1.37
N ASP A 10 -7.56 -6.38 -1.52
CA ASP A 10 -6.28 -5.66 -1.49
C ASP A 10 -5.82 -5.20 -2.88
N GLY A 11 -4.77 -4.37 -2.91
CA GLY A 11 -4.27 -3.79 -4.16
C GLY A 11 -3.69 -4.81 -5.13
N ASN A 12 -3.10 -5.90 -4.63
CA ASN A 12 -2.63 -6.99 -5.48
C ASN A 12 -3.80 -7.68 -6.19
N GLU A 13 -4.86 -8.05 -5.45
CA GLU A 13 -6.05 -8.66 -6.03
C GLU A 13 -6.73 -7.70 -7.01
N ALA A 14 -6.80 -6.42 -6.68
CA ALA A 14 -7.39 -5.38 -7.51
C ALA A 14 -6.68 -5.23 -8.88
N ALA A 15 -5.34 -5.22 -8.90
CA ALA A 15 -4.55 -5.14 -10.13
C ALA A 15 -4.59 -6.46 -10.91
N ALA A 16 -4.43 -7.61 -10.23
CA ALA A 16 -4.45 -8.92 -10.85
C ALA A 16 -5.77 -9.23 -11.53
N TYR A 17 -6.89 -8.77 -10.93
CA TYR A 17 -8.24 -8.95 -11.49
C TYR A 17 -8.34 -8.44 -12.93
N VAL A 18 -7.80 -7.26 -13.20
CA VAL A 18 -7.78 -6.66 -14.53
C VAL A 18 -6.71 -7.31 -15.41
N ALA A 19 -5.49 -7.43 -14.89
CA ALA A 19 -4.35 -7.97 -15.64
C ALA A 19 -4.65 -9.36 -16.22
N TYR A 20 -5.26 -10.24 -15.43
CA TYR A 20 -5.68 -11.57 -15.86
C TYR A 20 -6.71 -11.52 -16.98
N ARG A 21 -7.71 -10.60 -16.89
CA ARG A 21 -8.80 -10.50 -17.85
C ARG A 21 -8.38 -9.95 -19.21
N VAL A 22 -7.31 -9.17 -19.27
CA VAL A 22 -6.86 -8.49 -20.49
C VAL A 22 -5.61 -9.11 -21.13
N ASN A 23 -5.18 -10.27 -20.63
CA ASN A 23 -4.01 -10.97 -21.16
C ASN A 23 -4.33 -12.44 -21.49
N GLU A 24 -3.49 -13.03 -22.35
CA GLU A 24 -3.56 -14.42 -22.79
C GLU A 24 -2.46 -15.25 -22.13
N VAL A 25 -1.36 -14.61 -21.71
CA VAL A 25 -0.22 -15.24 -21.06
C VAL A 25 0.18 -14.43 -19.83
N CYS A 26 0.38 -15.09 -18.70
CA CYS A 26 1.00 -14.55 -17.51
C CYS A 26 2.28 -15.34 -17.23
N THR A 27 3.44 -14.70 -17.37
CA THR A 27 4.72 -15.32 -17.00
C THR A 27 5.07 -14.89 -15.60
N ILE A 28 5.21 -15.81 -14.66
CA ILE A 28 5.32 -15.49 -13.25
C ILE A 28 6.59 -16.05 -12.61
N TYR A 29 7.08 -15.36 -11.62
CA TYR A 29 7.96 -15.85 -10.56
C TYR A 29 7.61 -15.07 -9.29
N PRO A 30 6.86 -15.70 -8.35
CA PRO A 30 6.31 -14.99 -7.19
C PRO A 30 7.42 -14.38 -6.31
N ILE A 31 7.30 -13.08 -6.05
CA ILE A 31 8.20 -12.33 -5.16
C ILE A 31 7.37 -11.38 -4.28
N THR A 32 7.65 -11.36 -2.97
CA THR A 32 7.03 -10.42 -2.02
C THR A 32 7.42 -8.97 -2.36
N PRO A 33 6.46 -7.99 -2.40
CA PRO A 33 5.05 -8.09 -2.03
C PRO A 33 4.08 -8.33 -3.20
N SER A 34 4.55 -8.68 -4.39
CA SER A 34 3.73 -8.90 -5.58
C SER A 34 3.20 -10.34 -5.72
N SER A 35 3.64 -11.28 -4.87
CA SER A 35 3.33 -12.72 -4.96
C SER A 35 1.85 -13.01 -5.14
N THR A 36 0.97 -12.33 -4.41
CA THR A 36 -0.47 -12.55 -4.45
C THR A 36 -1.06 -12.32 -5.85
N MET A 37 -0.52 -11.39 -6.65
CA MET A 37 -0.97 -11.19 -8.04
C MET A 37 -0.74 -12.45 -8.87
N ALA A 38 0.45 -13.04 -8.74
CA ALA A 38 0.82 -14.26 -9.46
C ALA A 38 0.04 -15.49 -8.98
N GLU A 39 -0.10 -15.64 -7.66
CA GLU A 39 -0.85 -16.72 -7.02
C GLU A 39 -2.33 -16.72 -7.42
N LEU A 40 -2.96 -15.54 -7.47
CA LEU A 40 -4.35 -15.39 -7.92
C LEU A 40 -4.50 -15.69 -9.41
N ALA A 41 -3.58 -15.25 -10.26
CA ALA A 41 -3.60 -15.56 -11.68
C ALA A 41 -3.52 -17.08 -11.92
N ASP A 42 -2.64 -17.77 -11.20
CA ASP A 42 -2.50 -19.23 -11.26
C ASP A 42 -3.75 -19.94 -10.75
N GLN A 43 -4.29 -19.50 -9.62
CA GLN A 43 -5.54 -20.04 -9.06
C GLN A 43 -6.70 -19.89 -10.06
N TRP A 44 -6.91 -18.71 -10.65
CA TRP A 44 -8.00 -18.47 -11.61
C TRP A 44 -7.82 -19.30 -12.88
N ALA A 45 -6.58 -19.49 -13.35
CA ALA A 45 -6.30 -20.36 -14.48
C ALA A 45 -6.64 -21.83 -14.15
N ALA A 46 -6.25 -22.32 -12.97
CA ALA A 46 -6.58 -23.66 -12.50
C ALA A 46 -8.10 -23.88 -12.32
N GLU A 47 -8.83 -22.83 -11.93
CA GLU A 47 -10.30 -22.83 -11.81
C GLU A 47 -11.01 -22.69 -13.18
N GLY A 48 -10.27 -22.48 -14.27
CA GLY A 48 -10.82 -22.32 -15.62
C GLY A 48 -11.50 -20.98 -15.87
N VAL A 49 -11.16 -19.93 -15.08
CA VAL A 49 -11.69 -18.58 -15.27
C VAL A 49 -11.22 -18.03 -16.61
N LYS A 50 -12.15 -17.52 -17.41
CA LYS A 50 -11.86 -16.99 -18.74
C LYS A 50 -11.54 -15.51 -18.71
N ASN A 51 -10.66 -15.08 -19.63
CA ASN A 51 -10.43 -13.68 -19.94
C ASN A 51 -11.57 -13.10 -20.80
N ILE A 52 -11.48 -11.80 -21.14
CA ILE A 52 -12.52 -11.11 -21.93
C ILE A 52 -12.70 -11.66 -23.36
N TRP A 53 -11.79 -12.47 -23.86
CA TRP A 53 -11.90 -13.15 -25.15
C TRP A 53 -12.45 -14.58 -25.06
N GLY A 54 -12.78 -15.04 -23.86
CA GLY A 54 -13.39 -16.35 -23.62
C GLY A 54 -12.38 -17.50 -23.54
N THR A 55 -11.08 -17.22 -23.43
CA THR A 55 -10.00 -18.20 -23.25
C THR A 55 -9.47 -18.17 -21.83
N VAL A 56 -8.96 -19.29 -21.33
CA VAL A 56 -8.24 -19.33 -20.05
C VAL A 56 -6.78 -18.91 -20.32
N PRO A 57 -6.27 -17.87 -19.66
CA PRO A 57 -4.88 -17.47 -19.80
C PRO A 57 -3.90 -18.59 -19.44
N LEU A 58 -2.82 -18.71 -20.21
CA LEU A 58 -1.69 -19.57 -19.87
C LEU A 58 -0.85 -18.90 -18.78
N VAL A 59 -0.81 -19.50 -17.61
CA VAL A 59 0.07 -19.05 -16.53
C VAL A 59 1.29 -19.97 -16.49
N MET A 60 2.49 -19.37 -16.53
CA MET A 60 3.77 -20.09 -16.60
C MET A 60 4.67 -19.61 -15.47
N GLU A 61 4.94 -20.48 -14.49
CA GLU A 61 5.94 -20.22 -13.46
C GLU A 61 7.33 -20.56 -13.99
N MET A 62 8.26 -19.62 -13.83
CA MET A 62 9.62 -19.71 -14.32
C MET A 62 10.62 -19.94 -13.17
N GLN A 63 11.90 -20.10 -13.46
CA GLN A 63 12.95 -20.37 -12.46
C GLN A 63 13.46 -19.11 -11.76
N HIS A 64 13.30 -17.96 -12.39
CA HIS A 64 13.63 -16.63 -11.85
C HIS A 64 13.02 -15.53 -12.73
N GLU A 65 13.06 -14.30 -12.27
CA GLU A 65 12.39 -13.16 -12.93
C GLU A 65 12.95 -12.86 -14.33
N GLY A 66 14.26 -13.02 -14.55
CA GLY A 66 14.85 -12.89 -15.89
C GLY A 66 14.29 -13.93 -16.86
N GLY A 67 14.03 -15.15 -16.39
CA GLY A 67 13.34 -16.19 -17.16
C GLY A 67 11.89 -15.82 -17.46
N ALA A 68 11.17 -15.25 -16.49
CA ALA A 68 9.81 -14.76 -16.68
C ALA A 68 9.76 -13.63 -17.73
N ALA A 69 10.69 -12.68 -17.67
CA ALA A 69 10.79 -11.62 -18.68
C ALA A 69 11.17 -12.14 -20.08
N GLY A 70 12.05 -13.16 -20.14
CA GLY A 70 12.41 -13.83 -21.40
C GLY A 70 11.23 -14.57 -22.02
N ALA A 71 10.44 -15.30 -21.21
CA ALA A 71 9.21 -15.96 -21.63
C ALA A 71 8.15 -14.94 -22.07
N ALA A 72 8.00 -13.83 -21.33
CA ALA A 72 7.11 -12.72 -21.73
C ALA A 72 7.52 -12.16 -23.09
N HIS A 73 8.81 -11.87 -23.31
CA HIS A 73 9.31 -11.38 -24.59
C HIS A 73 9.00 -12.36 -25.72
N GLY A 74 9.24 -13.67 -25.51
CA GLY A 74 8.91 -14.70 -26.51
C GLY A 74 7.42 -14.77 -26.85
N ALA A 75 6.55 -14.73 -25.83
CA ALA A 75 5.10 -14.70 -26.01
C ALA A 75 4.63 -13.45 -26.76
N LEU A 76 5.16 -12.28 -26.42
CA LEU A 76 4.91 -11.02 -27.13
C LEU A 76 5.35 -11.08 -28.61
N GLN A 77 6.48 -11.72 -28.91
CA GLN A 77 6.95 -11.92 -30.26
C GLN A 77 6.08 -12.88 -31.07
N SER A 78 5.37 -13.79 -30.42
CA SER A 78 4.36 -14.65 -31.05
C SER A 78 3.00 -13.97 -31.22
N GLY A 79 2.83 -12.73 -30.69
CA GLY A 79 1.61 -11.94 -30.80
C GLY A 79 0.60 -12.14 -29.68
N ALA A 80 0.95 -12.89 -28.64
CA ALA A 80 0.10 -13.04 -27.46
C ALA A 80 0.14 -11.78 -26.59
N LEU A 81 -1.01 -11.39 -26.04
CA LEU A 81 -1.09 -10.35 -25.01
C LEU A 81 -0.54 -10.94 -23.71
N THR A 82 0.52 -10.32 -23.20
CA THR A 82 1.31 -10.92 -22.12
C THR A 82 1.63 -9.94 -21.01
N THR A 83 1.57 -10.42 -19.78
CA THR A 83 1.90 -9.65 -18.56
C THR A 83 2.79 -10.45 -17.61
N THR A 84 3.37 -9.76 -16.64
CA THR A 84 4.09 -10.34 -15.49
C THR A 84 3.91 -9.50 -14.25
N PHE A 85 4.19 -10.10 -13.07
CA PHE A 85 4.08 -9.48 -11.76
C PHE A 85 5.41 -9.61 -11.03
N THR A 86 5.95 -8.49 -10.53
CA THR A 86 7.29 -8.50 -9.93
C THR A 86 7.52 -7.37 -8.93
N ALA A 87 8.70 -7.33 -8.34
CA ALA A 87 9.15 -6.28 -7.41
C ALA A 87 10.69 -6.33 -7.24
N SER A 88 11.30 -5.23 -6.76
CA SER A 88 12.67 -5.21 -6.22
C SER A 88 13.72 -5.81 -7.18
N GLN A 89 14.58 -6.69 -6.65
CA GLN A 89 15.62 -7.38 -7.43
C GLN A 89 15.04 -8.15 -8.62
N GLY A 90 13.81 -8.66 -8.50
CA GLY A 90 13.13 -9.33 -9.59
C GLY A 90 12.95 -8.42 -10.80
N LEU A 91 12.50 -7.19 -10.57
CA LEU A 91 12.39 -6.18 -11.63
C LEU A 91 13.76 -5.84 -12.22
N MET A 92 14.82 -5.75 -11.40
CA MET A 92 16.20 -5.53 -11.86
C MET A 92 16.70 -6.65 -12.78
N LEU A 93 16.36 -7.90 -12.48
CA LEU A 93 16.71 -9.06 -13.32
C LEU A 93 16.00 -9.07 -14.67
N MET A 94 14.93 -8.31 -14.82
CA MET A 94 14.19 -8.17 -16.09
C MET A 94 14.78 -7.13 -17.04
N ILE A 95 15.69 -6.25 -16.60
CA ILE A 95 16.22 -5.09 -17.35
C ILE A 95 16.65 -5.43 -18.77
N PRO A 96 17.46 -6.46 -19.05
CA PRO A 96 17.89 -6.77 -20.42
C PRO A 96 16.71 -7.02 -21.38
N ASN A 97 15.69 -7.75 -20.91
CA ASN A 97 14.48 -8.01 -21.70
C ASN A 97 13.61 -6.75 -21.82
N MET A 98 13.56 -5.91 -20.80
CA MET A 98 12.81 -4.65 -20.83
C MET A 98 13.35 -3.72 -21.93
N TYR A 99 14.66 -3.55 -22.04
CA TYR A 99 15.28 -2.80 -23.15
C TYR A 99 14.89 -3.35 -24.52
N LYS A 100 14.82 -4.69 -24.65
CA LYS A 100 14.41 -5.34 -25.90
C LYS A 100 12.94 -5.07 -26.22
N ILE A 101 12.04 -5.30 -25.26
CA ILE A 101 10.60 -5.11 -25.44
C ILE A 101 10.30 -3.65 -25.81
N ALA A 102 10.93 -2.68 -25.12
CA ALA A 102 10.78 -1.26 -25.40
C ALA A 102 11.36 -0.86 -26.76
N GLY A 103 12.59 -1.30 -27.07
CA GLY A 103 13.24 -1.00 -28.35
C GLY A 103 12.54 -1.58 -29.57
N GLU A 104 11.77 -2.65 -29.38
CA GLU A 104 10.96 -3.28 -30.43
C GLU A 104 9.54 -2.70 -30.52
N LEU A 105 9.22 -1.67 -29.73
CA LEU A 105 7.90 -1.03 -29.65
C LEU A 105 6.77 -2.06 -29.48
N THR A 106 6.92 -2.91 -28.49
CA THR A 106 6.00 -4.02 -28.21
C THR A 106 5.12 -3.69 -27.02
N SER A 107 3.81 -3.79 -27.22
CA SER A 107 2.81 -3.49 -26.19
C SER A 107 2.82 -4.54 -25.07
N ALA A 108 3.05 -4.11 -23.85
CA ALA A 108 3.02 -4.95 -22.64
C ALA A 108 2.77 -4.08 -21.40
N VAL A 109 2.19 -4.64 -20.36
CA VAL A 109 2.13 -4.04 -19.04
C VAL A 109 2.74 -4.99 -18.03
N PHE A 110 3.76 -4.52 -17.28
CA PHE A 110 4.30 -5.20 -16.12
C PHE A 110 3.73 -4.55 -14.88
N HIS A 111 3.14 -5.34 -13.98
CA HIS A 111 2.54 -4.84 -12.74
C HIS A 111 3.55 -5.02 -11.60
N VAL A 112 3.84 -3.94 -10.90
CA VAL A 112 4.88 -3.89 -9.88
C VAL A 112 4.32 -3.42 -8.55
N ALA A 113 4.37 -4.26 -7.52
CA ALA A 113 4.22 -3.83 -6.14
C ALA A 113 5.60 -3.32 -5.66
N ALA A 114 5.84 -2.02 -5.82
CA ALA A 114 7.16 -1.42 -5.71
C ALA A 114 7.81 -1.66 -4.34
N ARG A 115 9.07 -2.10 -4.34
CA ARG A 115 9.81 -2.56 -3.16
C ARG A 115 11.25 -2.07 -3.17
N SER A 116 11.79 -1.81 -1.97
CA SER A 116 13.19 -1.48 -1.72
C SER A 116 14.16 -2.43 -2.42
N LEU A 117 15.29 -1.91 -2.86
CA LEU A 117 16.42 -2.71 -3.31
C LEU A 117 17.30 -3.11 -2.14
N ALA A 118 17.92 -4.30 -2.20
CA ALA A 118 18.92 -4.70 -1.24
C ALA A 118 20.19 -3.84 -1.42
N THR A 119 20.61 -3.19 -0.34
CA THR A 119 21.81 -2.38 -0.26
C THR A 119 22.65 -2.85 0.93
N GLN A 120 22.82 -2.05 2.00
CA GLN A 120 23.47 -2.51 3.23
C GLN A 120 22.69 -3.63 3.91
N GLY A 121 21.37 -3.64 3.77
CA GLY A 121 20.48 -4.68 4.27
C GLY A 121 19.39 -5.00 3.27
N LEU A 122 18.78 -6.17 3.41
CA LEU A 122 17.60 -6.56 2.66
C LEU A 122 16.35 -6.06 3.39
N SER A 123 15.47 -5.35 2.68
CA SER A 123 14.10 -5.10 3.12
C SER A 123 13.10 -5.61 2.10
N ILE A 124 12.02 -6.23 2.61
CA ILE A 124 10.91 -6.69 1.76
C ILE A 124 9.82 -5.63 1.59
N PHE A 125 9.95 -4.49 2.30
CA PHE A 125 8.92 -3.46 2.35
C PHE A 125 9.03 -2.46 1.20
N GLY A 126 7.94 -1.70 0.98
CA GLY A 126 7.75 -0.90 -0.21
C GLY A 126 8.48 0.44 -0.20
N ASP A 127 9.04 0.77 -1.34
CA ASP A 127 9.40 2.11 -1.79
C ASP A 127 9.58 2.10 -3.32
N HIS A 128 10.09 3.17 -3.91
CA HIS A 128 10.16 3.30 -5.37
C HIS A 128 11.57 3.08 -5.95
N GLN A 129 12.53 2.53 -5.18
CA GLN A 129 13.89 2.35 -5.65
C GLN A 129 13.99 1.43 -6.87
N ASP A 130 13.18 0.36 -6.90
CA ASP A 130 13.15 -0.61 -8.01
C ASP A 130 12.62 0.01 -9.31
N VAL A 131 11.48 0.71 -9.27
CA VAL A 131 10.90 1.34 -10.47
C VAL A 131 11.77 2.50 -10.96
N MET A 132 12.43 3.25 -10.07
CA MET A 132 13.36 4.30 -10.45
C MET A 132 14.63 3.74 -11.10
N ALA A 133 15.13 2.58 -10.64
CA ALA A 133 16.29 1.93 -11.22
C ALA A 133 16.07 1.45 -12.66
N VAL A 134 14.84 1.17 -13.07
CA VAL A 134 14.52 0.69 -14.42
C VAL A 134 13.97 1.77 -15.36
N ARG A 135 13.85 3.02 -14.91
CA ARG A 135 13.34 4.13 -15.74
C ARG A 135 14.07 4.32 -17.10
N PRO A 136 15.39 4.07 -17.23
CA PRO A 136 16.07 4.23 -18.54
C PRO A 136 15.78 3.11 -19.53
N THR A 137 15.03 2.07 -19.17
CA THR A 137 14.73 0.93 -20.06
C THR A 137 13.80 1.28 -21.22
N GLY A 138 13.05 2.38 -21.10
CA GLY A 138 12.05 2.80 -22.09
C GLY A 138 10.62 2.33 -21.76
N PHE A 139 10.39 1.69 -20.63
CA PHE A 139 9.03 1.46 -20.14
C PHE A 139 8.43 2.79 -19.62
N CYS A 140 7.17 3.05 -19.95
CA CYS A 140 6.42 4.13 -19.33
C CYS A 140 6.15 3.78 -17.86
N LEU A 141 6.17 4.78 -16.96
CA LEU A 141 5.93 4.60 -15.54
C LEU A 141 4.60 5.24 -15.15
N LEU A 142 3.60 4.40 -14.82
CA LEU A 142 2.26 4.82 -14.40
C LEU A 142 2.01 4.40 -12.97
N ALA A 143 1.89 5.37 -12.06
CA ALA A 143 1.72 5.18 -10.63
C ALA A 143 0.24 5.16 -10.22
N SER A 144 -0.11 4.34 -9.23
CA SER A 144 -1.40 4.32 -8.56
C SER A 144 -1.27 4.74 -7.09
N GLY A 145 -2.18 5.59 -6.62
CA GLY A 145 -2.18 6.13 -5.26
C GLY A 145 -3.09 5.40 -4.27
N SER A 146 -3.95 4.49 -4.73
CA SER A 146 -4.89 3.75 -3.87
C SER A 146 -5.23 2.38 -4.45
N VAL A 147 -5.95 1.56 -3.67
CA VAL A 147 -6.44 0.24 -4.13
C VAL A 147 -7.39 0.39 -5.33
N GLN A 148 -8.28 1.40 -5.32
CA GLN A 148 -9.15 1.67 -6.48
C GLN A 148 -8.32 2.09 -7.70
N GLU A 149 -7.31 2.93 -7.51
CA GLU A 149 -6.43 3.33 -8.63
C GLU A 149 -5.59 2.15 -9.14
N ALA A 150 -5.13 1.23 -8.28
CA ALA A 150 -4.42 0.02 -8.72
C ALA A 150 -5.28 -0.83 -9.67
N HIS A 151 -6.59 -0.91 -9.40
CA HIS A 151 -7.56 -1.55 -10.27
C HIS A 151 -7.75 -0.81 -11.60
N ASP A 152 -7.96 0.49 -11.54
CA ASP A 152 -8.34 1.31 -12.69
C ASP A 152 -7.15 1.58 -13.62
N MET A 153 -5.98 1.90 -13.06
CA MET A 153 -4.77 2.16 -13.85
C MET A 153 -4.24 0.90 -14.54
N ALA A 154 -4.51 -0.29 -14.02
CA ALA A 154 -4.20 -1.55 -14.72
C ALA A 154 -4.90 -1.62 -16.09
N LEU A 155 -6.16 -1.21 -16.18
CA LEU A 155 -6.92 -1.19 -17.44
C LEU A 155 -6.49 -0.03 -18.34
N ILE A 156 -6.27 1.15 -17.76
CA ILE A 156 -5.79 2.33 -18.51
C ILE A 156 -4.43 2.05 -19.13
N ALA A 157 -3.49 1.43 -18.38
CA ALA A 157 -2.18 1.03 -18.90
C ALA A 157 -2.30 0.04 -20.06
N GLN A 158 -3.20 -0.94 -19.97
CA GLN A 158 -3.41 -1.93 -21.02
C GLN A 158 -3.98 -1.30 -22.30
N ALA A 159 -4.96 -0.40 -22.18
CA ALA A 159 -5.49 0.32 -23.32
C ALA A 159 -4.41 1.23 -23.96
N ALA A 160 -3.67 1.95 -23.13
CA ALA A 160 -2.63 2.88 -23.59
C ALA A 160 -1.45 2.17 -24.26
N THR A 161 -0.95 1.04 -23.73
CA THR A 161 0.17 0.31 -24.33
C THR A 161 -0.17 -0.22 -25.73
N LEU A 162 -1.42 -0.67 -25.93
CA LEU A 162 -1.87 -1.16 -27.24
C LEU A 162 -1.86 -0.06 -28.30
N GLU A 163 -2.28 1.16 -27.93
CA GLU A 163 -2.32 2.30 -28.85
C GLU A 163 -0.93 2.93 -29.04
N ALA A 164 -0.19 3.12 -27.96
CA ALA A 164 1.14 3.74 -27.99
C ALA A 164 2.21 2.85 -28.59
N ARG A 165 2.06 1.53 -28.50
CA ARG A 165 3.09 0.51 -28.83
C ARG A 165 4.33 0.62 -27.93
N VAL A 166 4.22 1.29 -26.81
CA VAL A 166 5.27 1.44 -25.81
C VAL A 166 4.87 0.62 -24.59
N PRO A 167 5.77 -0.19 -24.00
CA PRO A 167 5.42 -0.97 -22.80
C PRO A 167 5.31 -0.09 -21.56
N PHE A 168 4.54 -0.56 -20.58
CA PHE A 168 4.28 0.14 -19.32
C PHE A 168 4.72 -0.69 -18.12
N ILE A 169 5.25 -0.02 -17.11
CA ILE A 169 5.19 -0.44 -15.72
C ILE A 169 3.99 0.29 -15.11
N HIS A 170 2.98 -0.48 -14.73
CA HIS A 170 1.96 -0.04 -13.80
C HIS A 170 2.42 -0.41 -12.40
N PHE A 171 2.63 0.57 -11.53
CA PHE A 171 3.14 0.31 -10.19
C PHE A 171 2.32 0.99 -9.10
N PHE A 172 2.37 0.40 -7.93
CA PHE A 172 1.78 0.90 -6.69
C PHE A 172 2.67 0.48 -5.51
N ASP A 173 2.49 1.15 -4.39
CA ASP A 173 3.36 0.94 -3.24
C ASP A 173 3.21 -0.46 -2.66
N GLY A 174 4.31 -1.18 -2.58
CA GLY A 174 4.40 -2.45 -1.87
C GLY A 174 3.99 -2.29 -0.40
N PHE A 175 3.26 -3.24 0.13
CA PHE A 175 2.60 -3.26 1.43
C PHE A 175 1.56 -2.15 1.63
N ARG A 176 1.86 -0.88 1.32
CA ARG A 176 0.95 0.25 1.56
C ARG A 176 -0.29 0.24 0.68
N THR A 177 -0.17 -0.14 -0.59
CA THR A 177 -1.30 -0.35 -1.49
C THR A 177 -1.52 -1.83 -1.75
N SER A 178 -0.43 -2.58 -1.98
CA SER A 178 -0.51 -3.99 -2.39
C SER A 178 -1.21 -4.88 -1.35
N HIS A 179 -1.08 -4.59 -0.06
CA HIS A 179 -1.68 -5.33 1.06
C HIS A 179 -2.72 -4.51 1.84
N GLU A 180 -3.04 -3.31 1.40
CA GLU A 180 -4.15 -2.56 1.94
C GLU A 180 -5.46 -3.21 1.51
N VAL A 181 -6.24 -3.69 2.47
CA VAL A 181 -7.61 -4.13 2.22
C VAL A 181 -8.53 -2.92 2.30
N ASN A 182 -9.19 -2.58 1.20
CA ASN A 182 -10.08 -1.43 1.11
C ASN A 182 -11.34 -1.75 0.30
N LYS A 183 -12.37 -0.96 0.48
CA LYS A 183 -13.63 -1.05 -0.27
C LYS A 183 -13.47 -0.37 -1.61
N LEU A 184 -13.75 -1.10 -2.70
CA LEU A 184 -13.68 -0.57 -4.06
C LEU A 184 -14.83 -1.07 -4.94
N THR A 185 -15.00 -0.41 -6.07
CA THR A 185 -15.96 -0.78 -7.11
C THR A 185 -15.23 -1.50 -8.24
N LEU A 186 -15.53 -2.78 -8.43
CA LEU A 186 -14.98 -3.59 -9.51
C LEU A 186 -15.51 -3.17 -10.87
N LEU A 187 -14.65 -3.27 -11.87
CA LEU A 187 -15.03 -3.19 -13.27
C LEU A 187 -15.73 -4.48 -13.69
N THR A 188 -16.78 -4.35 -14.47
CA THR A 188 -17.43 -5.49 -15.13
C THR A 188 -16.63 -5.91 -16.37
N ASP A 189 -16.79 -7.15 -16.82
CA ASP A 189 -16.15 -7.62 -18.05
C ASP A 189 -16.60 -6.77 -19.28
N ASP A 190 -17.83 -6.26 -19.30
CA ASP A 190 -18.32 -5.35 -20.34
C ASP A 190 -17.56 -4.02 -20.34
N GLU A 191 -17.28 -3.44 -19.17
CA GLU A 191 -16.51 -2.19 -19.04
C GLU A 191 -15.06 -2.39 -19.42
N ILE A 192 -14.45 -3.52 -19.01
CA ILE A 192 -13.11 -3.91 -19.41
C ILE A 192 -13.06 -4.06 -20.94
N ARG A 193 -14.03 -4.76 -21.52
CA ARG A 193 -14.13 -4.97 -22.96
C ARG A 193 -14.30 -3.66 -23.72
N ALA A 194 -15.09 -2.72 -23.20
CA ALA A 194 -15.32 -1.41 -23.82
C ALA A 194 -14.05 -0.56 -23.88
N MET A 195 -13.11 -0.74 -22.93
CA MET A 195 -11.83 -0.03 -22.96
C MET A 195 -10.86 -0.58 -24.01
N ILE A 196 -10.87 -1.89 -24.27
CA ILE A 196 -9.91 -2.55 -25.18
C ILE A 196 -10.43 -2.50 -26.62
N ARG A 197 -9.61 -1.99 -27.51
CA ARG A 197 -9.90 -1.87 -28.95
C ARG A 197 -9.40 -3.10 -29.70
N ASP A 198 -10.31 -3.85 -30.35
CA ASP A 198 -9.99 -5.06 -31.09
C ASP A 198 -9.05 -4.80 -32.28
N ASP A 199 -9.19 -3.66 -32.96
CA ASP A 199 -8.31 -3.28 -34.07
C ASP A 199 -6.85 -3.12 -33.60
N LEU A 200 -6.62 -2.63 -32.38
CA LEU A 200 -5.28 -2.52 -31.81
C LEU A 200 -4.71 -3.88 -31.39
N VAL A 201 -5.56 -4.79 -30.90
CA VAL A 201 -5.17 -6.18 -30.60
C VAL A 201 -4.78 -6.90 -31.88
N LEU A 202 -5.59 -6.77 -32.95
CA LEU A 202 -5.26 -7.33 -34.26
C LEU A 202 -3.99 -6.72 -34.85
N ALA A 203 -3.78 -5.42 -34.68
CA ALA A 203 -2.56 -4.75 -35.10
C ALA A 203 -1.32 -5.24 -34.32
N HIS A 204 -1.47 -5.53 -33.00
CA HIS A 204 -0.40 -6.15 -32.20
C HIS A 204 -0.03 -7.53 -32.75
N ARG A 205 -1.02 -8.39 -33.01
CA ARG A 205 -0.82 -9.73 -33.58
C ARG A 205 -0.24 -9.67 -35.00
N ALA A 206 -0.64 -8.70 -35.81
CA ALA A 206 -0.11 -8.52 -37.15
C ALA A 206 1.39 -8.16 -37.18
N ARG A 207 1.94 -7.65 -36.09
CA ARG A 207 3.37 -7.37 -35.88
C ARG A 207 4.17 -8.54 -35.33
N ALA A 208 3.51 -9.66 -35.02
CA ALA A 208 4.17 -10.87 -34.55
C ALA A 208 5.08 -11.50 -35.61
N LEU A 209 6.07 -12.27 -35.17
CA LEU A 209 6.85 -13.12 -36.01
C LEU A 209 5.92 -14.13 -36.71
N ASN A 210 5.98 -14.16 -38.07
CA ASN A 210 5.10 -14.99 -38.87
C ASN A 210 5.87 -15.57 -40.04
N PRO A 211 5.86 -16.89 -40.27
CA PRO A 211 6.57 -17.52 -41.40
C PRO A 211 6.03 -17.09 -42.77
N ASP A 212 4.74 -16.70 -42.88
CA ASP A 212 4.15 -16.23 -44.14
C ASP A 212 4.61 -14.80 -44.52
N ARG A 213 5.09 -14.05 -43.54
CA ARG A 213 5.63 -12.70 -43.70
C ARG A 213 6.91 -12.57 -42.85
N PRO A 214 8.00 -13.27 -43.25
CA PRO A 214 9.20 -13.33 -42.43
C PRO A 214 9.90 -11.98 -42.34
N PHE A 215 10.37 -11.64 -41.14
CA PHE A 215 11.26 -10.51 -40.90
C PHE A 215 12.17 -10.84 -39.70
N ILE A 216 13.25 -10.10 -39.56
CA ILE A 216 14.24 -10.29 -38.50
C ILE A 216 14.16 -9.13 -37.53
N ARG A 217 14.16 -9.42 -36.23
CA ARG A 217 14.32 -8.46 -35.15
C ARG A 217 15.56 -8.76 -34.31
N GLY A 218 16.07 -7.73 -33.63
CA GLY A 218 17.20 -7.91 -32.72
C GLY A 218 18.53 -8.16 -33.40
N THR A 219 18.70 -7.60 -34.59
CA THR A 219 19.98 -7.66 -35.33
C THR A 219 21.05 -6.84 -34.63
N ALA A 220 22.34 -7.19 -34.88
CA ALA A 220 23.46 -6.34 -34.52
C ALA A 220 23.49 -5.10 -35.42
N GLN A 221 23.83 -3.95 -34.82
CA GLN A 221 23.98 -2.68 -35.53
C GLN A 221 25.37 -2.11 -35.27
N ASN A 222 26.00 -1.59 -36.33
CA ASN A 222 27.29 -0.96 -36.25
C ASN A 222 27.18 0.52 -35.83
N PRO A 223 28.29 1.20 -35.45
CA PRO A 223 28.27 2.60 -34.98
C PRO A 223 27.64 3.59 -35.95
N ASP A 224 27.67 3.30 -37.26
CA ASP A 224 27.12 4.14 -38.32
C ASP A 224 25.59 4.17 -38.38
N THR A 225 24.90 3.21 -37.74
CA THR A 225 23.43 3.08 -37.78
C THR A 225 22.76 3.04 -36.39
N TYR A 226 23.48 2.64 -35.35
CA TYR A 226 22.88 2.43 -34.01
C TYR A 226 22.24 3.70 -33.43
N PHE A 227 22.92 4.85 -33.54
CA PHE A 227 22.41 6.09 -32.97
C PHE A 227 21.12 6.52 -33.68
N GLN A 228 21.09 6.52 -35.00
CA GLN A 228 19.89 6.86 -35.78
C GLN A 228 18.74 5.90 -35.43
N SER A 229 19.01 4.62 -35.25
CA SER A 229 18.02 3.62 -34.85
C SER A 229 17.43 3.93 -33.47
N ARG A 230 18.24 4.38 -32.51
CA ARG A 230 17.77 4.79 -31.18
C ARG A 230 16.83 6.00 -31.22
N GLU A 231 17.03 6.94 -32.18
CA GLU A 231 16.20 8.12 -32.34
C GLU A 231 14.83 7.84 -33.00
N THR A 232 14.67 6.73 -33.69
CA THR A 232 13.41 6.37 -34.38
C THR A 232 12.21 6.22 -33.44
N VAL A 233 12.42 5.96 -32.17
CA VAL A 233 11.36 5.75 -31.17
C VAL A 233 10.74 7.04 -30.63
N ASN A 234 11.43 8.19 -30.77
CA ASN A 234 11.03 9.46 -30.18
C ASN A 234 9.58 9.88 -30.51
N PRO A 235 9.07 9.72 -31.76
CA PRO A 235 7.69 10.08 -32.09
C PRO A 235 6.64 9.22 -31.34
N PHE A 236 6.99 7.99 -30.93
CA PHE A 236 6.10 7.13 -30.15
C PHE A 236 5.99 7.64 -28.71
N TYR A 237 7.11 7.94 -28.06
CA TYR A 237 7.14 8.47 -26.69
C TYR A 237 6.48 9.85 -26.60
N ALA A 238 6.66 10.71 -27.60
CA ALA A 238 6.01 12.03 -27.64
C ALA A 238 4.47 11.96 -27.65
N LYS A 239 3.88 10.88 -28.14
CA LYS A 239 2.42 10.66 -28.16
C LYS A 239 1.86 10.05 -26.88
N VAL A 240 2.69 9.41 -26.05
CA VAL A 240 2.24 8.66 -24.86
C VAL A 240 1.38 9.50 -23.93
N PRO A 241 1.76 10.74 -23.53
CA PRO A 241 0.94 11.52 -22.61
C PRO A 241 -0.49 11.74 -23.12
N GLY A 242 -0.63 12.13 -24.41
CA GLY A 242 -1.93 12.31 -25.04
C GLY A 242 -2.76 11.03 -25.12
N ILE A 243 -2.14 9.88 -25.39
CA ILE A 243 -2.79 8.58 -25.45
C ILE A 243 -3.27 8.16 -24.06
N VAL A 244 -2.43 8.32 -23.03
CA VAL A 244 -2.80 7.97 -21.65
C VAL A 244 -3.95 8.86 -21.17
N GLN A 245 -3.90 10.18 -21.43
CA GLN A 245 -5.00 11.08 -21.07
C GLN A 245 -6.30 10.69 -21.79
N ALA A 246 -6.24 10.41 -23.07
CA ALA A 246 -7.42 9.95 -23.84
C ALA A 246 -7.98 8.62 -23.30
N ALA A 247 -7.14 7.71 -22.86
CA ALA A 247 -7.57 6.48 -22.19
C ALA A 247 -8.24 6.77 -20.84
N MET A 248 -7.69 7.69 -20.04
CA MET A 248 -8.31 8.17 -18.79
C MET A 248 -9.67 8.83 -19.03
N ASP A 249 -9.78 9.67 -20.06
CA ASP A 249 -11.05 10.34 -20.41
C ASP A 249 -12.11 9.33 -20.88
N LYS A 250 -11.73 8.34 -21.71
CA LYS A 250 -12.60 7.23 -22.11
C LYS A 250 -13.06 6.43 -20.90
N PHE A 251 -12.13 6.13 -19.98
CA PHE A 251 -12.43 5.42 -18.75
C PHE A 251 -13.43 6.20 -17.89
N ALA A 252 -13.24 7.53 -17.76
CA ALA A 252 -14.19 8.39 -17.05
C ALA A 252 -15.59 8.37 -17.68
N GLY A 253 -15.68 8.34 -19.01
CA GLY A 253 -16.95 8.21 -19.73
C GLY A 253 -17.69 6.89 -19.46
N ILE A 254 -16.95 5.81 -19.18
CA ILE A 254 -17.52 4.48 -18.90
C ILE A 254 -17.87 4.34 -17.41
N THR A 255 -16.98 4.78 -16.52
CA THR A 255 -17.07 4.47 -15.08
C THR A 255 -17.58 5.62 -14.22
N GLY A 256 -17.45 6.85 -14.69
CA GLY A 256 -17.66 8.08 -13.92
C GLY A 256 -16.43 8.49 -13.07
N ARG A 257 -15.41 7.63 -12.93
CA ARG A 257 -14.17 7.95 -12.21
C ARG A 257 -13.21 8.68 -13.14
N ARG A 258 -12.80 9.88 -12.75
CA ARG A 258 -11.98 10.77 -13.57
C ARG A 258 -10.55 10.84 -13.04
N TYR A 259 -9.58 10.71 -13.93
CA TYR A 259 -8.15 10.78 -13.66
C TYR A 259 -7.45 11.65 -14.70
N HIS A 260 -6.35 12.31 -14.27
CA HIS A 260 -5.45 13.02 -15.17
C HIS A 260 -4.01 12.57 -14.95
N LEU A 261 -3.12 12.88 -15.88
CA LEU A 261 -1.69 12.59 -15.77
C LEU A 261 -1.10 13.17 -14.49
N PHE A 262 -1.59 14.39 -14.15
CA PHE A 262 -1.31 15.12 -12.92
C PHE A 262 -2.63 15.66 -12.38
N ASP A 263 -2.94 15.40 -11.13
CA ASP A 263 -4.10 15.97 -10.46
C ASP A 263 -3.68 16.92 -9.36
N TYR A 264 -4.31 18.08 -9.32
CA TYR A 264 -4.13 19.07 -8.26
C TYR A 264 -5.25 18.98 -7.22
N PHE A 265 -4.87 18.96 -5.96
CA PHE A 265 -5.77 18.99 -4.80
C PHE A 265 -5.36 20.12 -3.85
N GLY A 266 -6.29 20.94 -3.39
CA GLY A 266 -6.04 21.97 -2.39
C GLY A 266 -6.65 23.33 -2.73
N ASP A 267 -6.12 24.37 -2.10
CA ASP A 267 -6.56 25.74 -2.36
C ASP A 267 -6.16 26.18 -3.77
N PRO A 268 -7.09 26.70 -4.61
CA PRO A 268 -6.76 27.16 -5.97
C PRO A 268 -5.77 28.34 -5.99
N LYS A 269 -5.54 28.98 -4.85
CA LYS A 269 -4.55 30.05 -4.64
C LYS A 269 -3.43 29.59 -3.69
N ALA A 270 -3.10 28.30 -3.71
CA ALA A 270 -2.02 27.77 -2.88
C ALA A 270 -0.69 28.45 -3.20
N GLU A 271 0.02 28.82 -2.15
CA GLU A 271 1.38 29.39 -2.25
C GLU A 271 2.46 28.33 -2.01
N ARG A 272 2.09 27.20 -1.40
CA ARG A 272 2.95 26.07 -1.06
C ARG A 272 2.35 24.77 -1.59
N VAL A 273 3.13 24.02 -2.36
CA VAL A 273 2.66 22.80 -3.01
C VAL A 273 3.63 21.65 -2.72
N ILE A 274 3.09 20.49 -2.39
CA ILE A 274 3.84 19.22 -2.34
C ILE A 274 3.56 18.45 -3.62
N ILE A 275 4.61 17.91 -4.25
CA ILE A 275 4.52 17.03 -5.43
C ILE A 275 5.01 15.65 -5.01
N LEU A 276 4.20 14.62 -5.26
CA LEU A 276 4.51 13.24 -4.93
C LEU A 276 3.70 12.26 -5.77
N MET A 277 4.02 10.97 -5.67
CA MET A 277 3.30 9.86 -6.29
C MET A 277 3.09 8.70 -5.31
N GLY A 278 2.23 7.76 -5.69
CA GLY A 278 1.91 6.59 -4.87
C GLY A 278 0.94 6.88 -3.72
N SER A 279 0.88 5.96 -2.77
CA SER A 279 -0.14 5.95 -1.71
C SER A 279 -0.12 7.18 -0.82
N SER A 280 1.06 7.75 -0.55
CA SER A 280 1.21 8.91 0.33
C SER A 280 0.51 10.17 -0.19
N THR A 281 0.06 10.16 -1.44
CA THR A 281 -0.76 11.24 -2.02
C THR A 281 -2.06 11.41 -1.25
N GLU A 282 -2.71 10.31 -0.85
CA GLU A 282 -3.95 10.38 -0.05
C GLU A 282 -3.69 11.06 1.31
N THR A 283 -2.60 10.69 2.01
CA THR A 283 -2.20 11.37 3.26
C THR A 283 -1.99 12.87 3.04
N ALA A 284 -1.31 13.24 1.96
CA ALA A 284 -1.01 14.64 1.66
C ALA A 284 -2.28 15.43 1.32
N CYS A 285 -3.20 14.85 0.55
CA CYS A 285 -4.48 15.47 0.19
C CYS A 285 -5.38 15.70 1.42
N GLU A 286 -5.53 14.69 2.29
CA GLU A 286 -6.30 14.82 3.53
C GLU A 286 -5.68 15.87 4.47
N THR A 287 -4.34 15.88 4.57
CA THR A 287 -3.63 16.89 5.37
C THR A 287 -3.82 18.30 4.79
N ALA A 288 -3.72 18.46 3.48
CA ALA A 288 -3.94 19.75 2.81
C ALA A 288 -5.37 20.25 2.99
N ALA A 289 -6.37 19.35 2.87
CA ALA A 289 -7.77 19.67 3.12
C ALA A 289 -7.98 20.16 4.56
N TYR A 290 -7.43 19.45 5.54
CA TYR A 290 -7.49 19.82 6.96
C TYR A 290 -6.85 21.18 7.24
N LEU A 291 -5.67 21.46 6.69
CA LEU A 291 -4.96 22.74 6.84
C LEU A 291 -5.70 23.90 6.18
N ASN A 292 -6.23 23.69 4.97
CA ASN A 292 -6.97 24.71 4.22
C ASN A 292 -8.29 25.11 4.93
N GLN A 293 -8.98 24.16 5.58
CA GLN A 293 -10.14 24.46 6.43
C GLN A 293 -9.79 25.38 7.62
N ARG A 294 -8.50 25.49 7.97
CA ARG A 294 -7.96 26.35 9.05
C ARG A 294 -7.26 27.60 8.54
N GLY A 295 -7.47 27.93 7.26
CA GLY A 295 -7.00 29.19 6.65
C GLY A 295 -5.60 29.11 6.06
N GLU A 296 -5.00 27.92 5.94
CA GLU A 296 -3.75 27.73 5.18
C GLU A 296 -4.04 27.79 3.67
N ARG A 297 -3.01 28.06 2.87
CA ARG A 297 -3.08 28.02 1.40
C ARG A 297 -2.06 27.03 0.87
N VAL A 298 -2.44 25.76 0.92
CA VAL A 298 -1.58 24.65 0.54
C VAL A 298 -2.25 23.76 -0.50
N GLY A 299 -1.42 23.08 -1.29
CA GLY A 299 -1.89 22.17 -2.33
C GLY A 299 -0.96 20.99 -2.53
N VAL A 300 -1.46 20.01 -3.25
CA VAL A 300 -0.78 18.76 -3.58
C VAL A 300 -0.94 18.50 -5.07
N VAL A 301 0.15 18.15 -5.75
CA VAL A 301 0.11 17.59 -7.10
C VAL A 301 0.43 16.09 -7.01
N GLN A 302 -0.55 15.28 -7.38
CA GLN A 302 -0.37 13.85 -7.58
C GLN A 302 0.18 13.58 -8.97
N VAL A 303 1.30 12.84 -9.06
CA VAL A 303 1.87 12.37 -10.31
C VAL A 303 1.39 10.94 -10.57
N ARG A 304 0.70 10.71 -11.71
CA ARG A 304 0.34 9.36 -12.17
C ARG A 304 1.22 8.91 -13.31
N LEU A 305 1.30 9.66 -14.41
CA LEU A 305 2.26 9.35 -15.47
C LEU A 305 3.58 10.08 -15.17
N TYR A 306 4.51 9.36 -14.56
CA TYR A 306 5.83 9.90 -14.27
C TYR A 306 6.73 9.90 -15.51
N GLN A 307 6.68 8.84 -16.33
CA GLN A 307 7.51 8.73 -17.53
C GLN A 307 6.70 8.20 -18.72
N PRO A 308 6.73 8.90 -19.87
CA PRO A 308 7.37 10.21 -20.09
C PRO A 308 6.63 11.33 -19.37
N LEU A 309 7.36 12.23 -18.71
CA LEU A 309 6.78 13.40 -18.07
C LEU A 309 6.29 14.39 -19.12
N SER A 310 5.01 14.79 -19.01
CA SER A 310 4.43 15.84 -19.87
C SER A 310 4.60 17.22 -19.22
N ALA A 311 5.58 17.98 -19.67
CA ALA A 311 5.80 19.33 -19.15
C ALA A 311 4.55 20.20 -19.26
N ARG A 312 3.83 20.15 -20.39
CA ARG A 312 2.60 20.91 -20.60
C ARG A 312 1.54 20.61 -19.53
N ASP A 313 1.26 19.32 -19.32
CA ASP A 313 0.17 18.90 -18.42
C ASP A 313 0.57 19.07 -16.95
N PHE A 314 1.86 18.90 -16.63
CA PHE A 314 2.41 19.20 -15.32
C PHE A 314 2.30 20.70 -14.96
N LEU A 315 2.73 21.59 -15.87
CA LEU A 315 2.64 23.03 -15.66
C LEU A 315 1.19 23.50 -15.55
N ALA A 316 0.27 22.90 -16.31
CA ALA A 316 -1.15 23.20 -16.23
C ALA A 316 -1.80 22.79 -14.90
N ALA A 317 -1.23 21.80 -14.19
CA ALA A 317 -1.70 21.39 -12.87
C ALA A 317 -1.24 22.31 -11.72
N LEU A 318 -0.27 23.21 -11.97
CA LEU A 318 0.26 24.08 -10.92
C LEU A 318 -0.58 25.38 -10.79
N PRO A 319 -1.02 25.76 -9.57
CA PRO A 319 -1.63 27.07 -9.34
C PRO A 319 -0.66 28.22 -9.67
N ALA A 320 -1.16 29.25 -10.32
CA ALA A 320 -0.35 30.42 -10.68
C ALA A 320 0.20 31.22 -9.47
N SER A 321 -0.32 30.96 -8.28
CA SER A 321 0.08 31.61 -7.02
C SER A 321 1.23 30.91 -6.29
N VAL A 322 1.72 29.77 -6.79
CA VAL A 322 2.75 28.97 -6.12
C VAL A 322 4.05 29.74 -6.00
N LYS A 323 4.59 29.78 -4.78
CA LYS A 323 5.88 30.41 -4.42
C LYS A 323 6.93 29.38 -4.01
N SER A 324 6.49 28.25 -3.43
CA SER A 324 7.38 27.22 -2.90
C SER A 324 6.83 25.82 -3.20
N ILE A 325 7.70 24.94 -3.65
CA ILE A 325 7.39 23.54 -4.03
C ILE A 325 8.32 22.61 -3.25
N ALA A 326 7.76 21.56 -2.64
CA ALA A 326 8.50 20.41 -2.15
C ALA A 326 8.21 19.21 -3.03
N VAL A 327 9.23 18.64 -3.65
CA VAL A 327 9.15 17.36 -4.34
C VAL A 327 9.63 16.27 -3.37
N ILE A 328 8.73 15.37 -2.99
CA ILE A 328 9.08 14.33 -2.01
C ILE A 328 8.97 12.94 -2.63
N GLU A 329 9.96 12.10 -2.36
CA GLU A 329 10.14 10.82 -3.03
C GLU A 329 10.44 9.69 -2.05
N ARG A 330 9.92 8.49 -2.40
CA ARG A 330 10.21 7.23 -1.71
C ARG A 330 11.37 6.49 -2.38
N THR A 331 12.45 7.22 -2.65
CA THR A 331 13.67 6.65 -3.24
C THR A 331 14.89 7.37 -2.71
N LYS A 332 16.05 6.73 -2.81
CA LYS A 332 17.35 7.33 -2.54
C LYS A 332 18.33 6.84 -3.59
N GLU A 333 18.93 7.80 -4.29
CA GLU A 333 20.00 7.53 -5.25
C GLU A 333 21.33 8.12 -4.72
N PRO A 334 22.21 7.30 -4.14
CA PRO A 334 23.50 7.77 -3.63
C PRO A 334 24.37 8.38 -4.73
N GLY A 335 24.93 9.59 -4.47
CA GLY A 335 25.85 10.25 -5.38
C GLY A 335 25.20 11.15 -6.44
N THR A 336 23.86 11.21 -6.50
CA THR A 336 23.14 12.17 -7.36
C THR A 336 22.96 13.52 -6.67
N THR A 337 22.69 14.56 -7.46
CA THR A 337 22.41 15.90 -6.95
C THR A 337 20.98 16.09 -6.45
N GLY A 338 20.14 15.06 -6.59
CA GLY A 338 18.76 15.01 -6.14
C GLY A 338 18.11 13.70 -6.60
N GLU A 339 16.97 13.37 -6.05
CA GLU A 339 16.18 12.21 -6.44
C GLU A 339 15.52 12.46 -7.82
N PRO A 340 15.13 11.42 -8.57
CA PRO A 340 14.74 11.51 -9.98
C PRO A 340 13.61 12.49 -10.27
N MET A 341 12.50 12.43 -9.52
CA MET A 341 11.35 13.29 -9.77
C MET A 341 11.66 14.76 -9.41
N TYR A 342 12.45 14.99 -8.36
CA TYR A 342 12.92 16.34 -8.04
C TYR A 342 13.72 16.93 -9.20
N LEU A 343 14.64 16.18 -9.78
CA LEU A 343 15.44 16.63 -10.93
C LEU A 343 14.56 16.93 -12.16
N GLU A 344 13.58 16.08 -12.46
CA GLU A 344 12.63 16.27 -13.57
C GLU A 344 11.77 17.52 -13.35
N VAL A 345 11.28 17.76 -12.13
CA VAL A 345 10.48 18.96 -11.81
C VAL A 345 11.33 20.23 -11.92
N VAL A 346 12.56 20.20 -11.37
CA VAL A 346 13.49 21.34 -11.49
C VAL A 346 13.78 21.65 -12.95
N ASN A 347 14.14 20.63 -13.74
CA ASN A 347 14.42 20.81 -15.17
C ASN A 347 13.22 21.37 -15.92
N THR A 348 12.03 20.80 -15.70
CA THR A 348 10.80 21.23 -16.37
C THR A 348 10.45 22.71 -16.07
N LEU A 349 10.58 23.15 -14.82
CA LEU A 349 10.29 24.53 -14.44
C LEU A 349 11.34 25.50 -14.95
N VAL A 350 12.62 25.13 -14.98
CA VAL A 350 13.70 25.95 -15.55
C VAL A 350 13.56 26.09 -17.06
N GLU A 351 13.27 25.00 -17.78
CA GLU A 351 13.00 25.05 -19.22
C GLU A 351 11.76 25.91 -19.54
N ALA A 352 10.69 25.77 -18.74
CA ALA A 352 9.49 26.59 -18.87
C ALA A 352 9.78 28.10 -18.65
N GLN A 353 10.68 28.42 -17.71
CA GLN A 353 11.12 29.80 -17.49
C GLN A 353 11.85 30.34 -18.73
N PHE A 354 12.78 29.59 -19.30
CA PHE A 354 13.50 30.00 -20.52
C PHE A 354 12.57 30.12 -21.73
N ALA A 355 11.57 29.24 -21.82
CA ALA A 355 10.58 29.29 -22.90
C ALA A 355 9.48 30.36 -22.70
N GLY A 356 9.42 31.04 -21.55
CA GLY A 356 8.36 31.98 -21.21
C GLY A 356 6.98 31.35 -21.01
N THR A 357 6.92 30.08 -20.68
CA THR A 357 5.68 29.28 -20.47
C THR A 357 5.41 28.94 -19.00
N LEU A 358 6.19 29.52 -18.08
CA LEU A 358 6.02 29.30 -16.66
C LEU A 358 4.64 29.79 -16.20
N PRO A 359 3.84 28.99 -15.46
CA PRO A 359 2.51 29.38 -15.01
C PRO A 359 2.53 30.44 -13.90
N THR A 360 3.64 30.57 -13.18
CA THR A 360 3.85 31.50 -12.06
C THR A 360 4.61 32.74 -12.49
N PRO A 361 4.45 33.90 -11.81
CA PRO A 361 5.15 35.14 -12.16
C PRO A 361 6.68 35.03 -12.10
N THR A 362 7.19 34.19 -11.23
CA THR A 362 8.63 33.90 -11.05
C THR A 362 8.82 32.43 -10.82
N LEU A 363 10.04 31.92 -11.02
CA LEU A 363 10.39 30.56 -10.69
C LEU A 363 10.14 30.30 -9.19
N PRO A 364 9.26 29.36 -8.83
CA PRO A 364 9.06 29.00 -7.43
C PRO A 364 10.35 28.47 -6.80
N ARG A 365 10.50 28.63 -5.49
CA ARG A 365 11.55 27.92 -4.76
C ARG A 365 11.23 26.43 -4.75
N ILE A 366 12.17 25.59 -5.14
CA ILE A 366 11.99 24.14 -5.22
C ILE A 366 12.94 23.46 -4.24
N ILE A 367 12.41 22.62 -3.37
CA ILE A 367 13.19 21.75 -2.47
C ILE A 367 12.82 20.30 -2.68
N GLY A 368 13.80 19.40 -2.51
CA GLY A 368 13.62 17.95 -2.57
C GLY A 368 13.62 17.34 -1.17
N GLY A 369 12.92 16.24 -0.99
CA GLY A 369 12.89 15.50 0.26
C GLY A 369 12.69 14.01 0.07
N ARG A 370 13.21 13.23 1.00
CA ARG A 370 13.07 11.78 1.06
C ARG A 370 12.19 11.37 2.22
N TYR A 371 11.32 10.41 1.98
CA TYR A 371 10.43 9.85 2.99
C TYR A 371 10.10 8.39 2.69
N GLY A 372 9.59 7.66 3.66
CA GLY A 372 8.87 6.43 3.45
C GLY A 372 9.65 5.26 2.86
N LEU A 373 11.00 5.30 2.85
CA LEU A 373 11.80 4.17 2.39
C LEU A 373 11.46 2.92 3.19
N SER A 374 11.35 1.78 2.50
CA SER A 374 11.03 0.50 3.14
C SER A 374 9.74 0.55 3.98
N SER A 375 8.69 1.17 3.44
CA SER A 375 7.39 1.38 4.11
C SER A 375 7.46 2.12 5.45
N LYS A 376 8.52 2.91 5.71
CA LYS A 376 8.52 3.85 6.84
C LYS A 376 7.27 4.73 6.76
N GLU A 377 6.69 5.05 7.92
CA GLU A 377 5.45 5.85 7.97
C GLU A 377 5.59 7.22 7.29
N PHE A 378 4.49 7.66 6.68
CA PHE A 378 4.28 9.04 6.27
C PHE A 378 2.92 9.50 6.78
N THR A 379 2.93 10.08 7.97
CA THR A 379 1.72 10.51 8.68
C THR A 379 1.32 11.94 8.31
N PRO A 380 0.08 12.38 8.63
CA PRO A 380 -0.32 13.78 8.50
C PRO A 380 0.62 14.77 9.21
N ALA A 381 1.17 14.40 10.37
CA ALA A 381 2.15 15.21 11.09
C ALA A 381 3.44 15.42 10.26
N MET A 382 3.91 14.39 9.60
CA MET A 382 5.08 14.47 8.70
C MET A 382 4.77 15.31 7.46
N CYS A 383 3.58 15.16 6.88
CA CYS A 383 3.13 15.98 5.75
C CYS A 383 3.04 17.46 6.15
N LYS A 384 2.48 17.76 7.34
CA LYS A 384 2.46 19.12 7.89
C LYS A 384 3.86 19.68 8.06
N ALA A 385 4.81 18.90 8.56
CA ALA A 385 6.21 19.33 8.70
C ALA A 385 6.83 19.75 7.36
N VAL A 386 6.49 19.08 6.25
CA VAL A 386 6.92 19.49 4.90
C VAL A 386 6.27 20.82 4.50
N PHE A 387 4.98 21.03 4.75
CA PHE A 387 4.33 22.33 4.49
C PHE A 387 4.90 23.45 5.36
N ASP A 388 5.25 23.17 6.61
CA ASP A 388 5.89 24.14 7.51
C ASP A 388 7.31 24.50 7.05
N GLU A 389 8.06 23.52 6.52
CA GLU A 389 9.39 23.75 5.95
C GLU A 389 9.32 24.71 4.76
N LEU A 390 8.32 24.56 3.88
CA LEU A 390 8.10 25.46 2.74
C LEU A 390 7.78 26.92 3.14
N ARG A 391 7.42 27.17 4.39
CA ARG A 391 7.14 28.52 4.91
C ARG A 391 8.41 29.26 5.34
N LYS A 392 9.51 28.54 5.59
CA LYS A 392 10.76 29.13 6.10
C LYS A 392 11.45 29.97 5.03
N ASP A 393 12.13 31.03 5.45
CA ASP A 393 12.95 31.84 4.55
C ASP A 393 14.14 31.05 3.98
N GLN A 394 14.68 30.13 4.78
CA GLN A 394 15.76 29.21 4.41
C GLN A 394 15.34 27.76 4.70
N PRO A 395 14.54 27.15 3.82
CA PRO A 395 14.14 25.76 4.00
C PRO A 395 15.31 24.82 3.72
N LYS A 396 15.33 23.68 4.41
CA LYS A 396 16.26 22.59 4.11
C LYS A 396 15.94 22.01 2.72
N ASN A 397 16.95 21.94 1.84
CA ASN A 397 16.86 21.15 0.61
C ASN A 397 17.47 19.77 0.85
N HIS A 398 17.00 18.77 0.11
CA HIS A 398 17.38 17.36 0.28
C HIS A 398 17.13 16.82 1.69
N PHE A 399 16.03 17.29 2.29
CA PHE A 399 15.63 16.90 3.64
C PHE A 399 15.18 15.43 3.73
N THR A 400 15.11 14.94 4.94
CA THR A 400 14.45 13.68 5.30
C THR A 400 13.30 13.95 6.28
N VAL A 401 12.24 13.12 6.22
CA VAL A 401 11.15 13.16 7.19
C VAL A 401 10.79 11.75 7.63
N GLY A 402 10.52 11.58 8.94
CA GLY A 402 10.19 10.29 9.54
C GLY A 402 11.36 9.51 10.11
N ILE A 403 12.56 10.09 10.09
CA ILE A 403 13.76 9.56 10.76
C ILE A 403 14.46 10.65 11.55
N VAL A 404 15.43 10.26 12.39
CA VAL A 404 16.34 11.18 13.09
C VAL A 404 17.72 11.06 12.45
N ASP A 405 18.06 12.00 11.56
CA ASP A 405 19.36 12.06 10.91
C ASP A 405 20.30 13.01 11.69
N ASP A 406 21.03 12.46 12.62
CA ASP A 406 22.04 13.14 13.43
C ASP A 406 23.44 13.15 12.79
N VAL A 407 23.59 12.59 11.59
CA VAL A 407 24.83 12.55 10.81
C VAL A 407 24.89 13.69 9.79
N ALA A 408 23.89 13.80 8.92
CA ALA A 408 23.82 14.85 7.91
C ALA A 408 22.85 15.99 8.28
N HIS A 409 22.13 15.85 9.40
CA HIS A 409 21.17 16.84 9.94
C HIS A 409 20.08 17.25 8.96
N THR A 410 19.63 16.32 8.10
CA THR A 410 18.63 16.56 7.06
C THR A 410 17.18 16.45 7.55
N SER A 411 16.94 15.86 8.72
CA SER A 411 15.59 15.59 9.22
C SER A 411 14.80 16.87 9.52
N LEU A 412 13.50 16.80 9.20
CA LEU A 412 12.52 17.80 9.62
C LEU A 412 11.99 17.45 11.02
N ASP A 413 11.70 18.49 11.79
CA ASP A 413 11.01 18.34 13.08
C ASP A 413 9.53 18.05 12.83
N VAL A 414 9.01 17.01 13.49
CA VAL A 414 7.62 16.55 13.37
C VAL A 414 6.91 16.71 14.71
N ASP A 415 5.75 17.37 14.70
CA ASP A 415 4.89 17.46 15.88
C ASP A 415 4.13 16.12 16.09
N PRO A 416 4.48 15.32 17.09
CA PRO A 416 3.83 14.02 17.32
C PRO A 416 2.37 14.14 17.80
N GLY A 417 1.96 15.33 18.23
CA GLY A 417 0.58 15.58 18.69
C GLY A 417 -0.39 15.94 17.57
N PHE A 418 0.13 16.20 16.35
CA PHE A 418 -0.73 16.55 15.23
C PHE A 418 -1.46 15.33 14.67
N ASN A 419 -2.79 15.34 14.73
CA ASN A 419 -3.67 14.29 14.23
C ASN A 419 -4.87 14.89 13.51
N ILE A 420 -5.28 14.29 12.40
CA ILE A 420 -6.42 14.72 11.59
C ILE A 420 -7.55 13.68 11.56
N GLU A 421 -7.35 12.51 12.19
CA GLU A 421 -8.34 11.43 12.18
C GLU A 421 -9.61 11.82 12.93
N SER A 422 -10.77 11.61 12.29
CA SER A 422 -12.08 11.91 12.88
C SER A 422 -12.42 10.98 14.04
N ASP A 423 -13.10 11.50 15.05
CA ASP A 423 -13.63 10.70 16.18
C ASP A 423 -14.78 9.77 15.75
N GLN A 424 -15.38 9.99 14.56
CA GLN A 424 -16.40 9.10 13.99
C GLN A 424 -15.79 7.80 13.41
N VAL A 425 -14.47 7.75 13.24
CA VAL A 425 -13.76 6.57 12.73
C VAL A 425 -13.37 5.68 13.90
N VAL A 426 -13.82 4.43 13.88
CA VAL A 426 -13.30 3.39 14.77
C VAL A 426 -11.92 2.99 14.27
N ARG A 427 -10.91 3.20 15.10
CA ARG A 427 -9.49 2.89 14.85
C ARG A 427 -9.06 1.76 15.77
N ALA A 428 -9.01 0.55 15.22
CA ALA A 428 -8.75 -0.64 16.01
C ALA A 428 -7.37 -1.23 15.72
N MET A 429 -6.70 -1.69 16.76
CA MET A 429 -5.46 -2.46 16.65
C MET A 429 -5.65 -3.83 17.29
N PHE A 430 -5.17 -4.88 16.62
CA PHE A 430 -5.23 -6.24 17.15
C PHE A 430 -3.85 -6.87 17.16
N PHE A 431 -3.46 -7.37 18.32
CA PHE A 431 -2.19 -8.06 18.54
C PHE A 431 -2.43 -9.57 18.59
N GLY A 432 -1.82 -10.30 17.66
CA GLY A 432 -1.93 -11.75 17.53
C GLY A 432 -0.60 -12.39 17.12
N LEU A 433 -0.63 -13.71 16.88
CA LEU A 433 0.50 -14.46 16.38
C LEU A 433 0.27 -14.88 14.92
N GLY A 434 1.35 -15.00 14.18
CA GLY A 434 1.33 -15.66 12.87
C GLY A 434 0.76 -17.06 12.99
N ALA A 435 -0.22 -17.38 12.15
CA ALA A 435 -0.95 -18.65 12.11
C ALA A 435 -1.95 -18.93 13.27
N ASP A 436 -2.18 -17.99 14.21
CA ASP A 436 -3.24 -18.14 15.23
C ASP A 436 -4.66 -17.79 14.70
N GLY A 437 -4.73 -17.27 13.46
CA GLY A 437 -5.97 -16.91 12.77
C GLY A 437 -6.50 -15.51 13.06
N THR A 438 -5.82 -14.70 13.88
CA THR A 438 -6.19 -13.30 14.18
C THR A 438 -6.33 -12.47 12.90
N VAL A 439 -5.37 -12.56 11.98
CA VAL A 439 -5.40 -11.84 10.70
C VAL A 439 -6.61 -12.25 9.86
N GLY A 440 -6.92 -13.55 9.81
CA GLY A 440 -8.09 -14.06 9.09
C GLY A 440 -9.41 -13.52 9.65
N ALA A 441 -9.56 -13.48 10.99
CA ALA A 441 -10.72 -12.90 11.65
C ALA A 441 -10.85 -11.40 11.37
N ASN A 442 -9.74 -10.67 11.37
CA ASN A 442 -9.72 -9.24 11.10
C ASN A 442 -10.04 -8.92 9.63
N LYS A 443 -9.50 -9.67 8.66
CA LYS A 443 -9.92 -9.59 7.25
C LYS A 443 -11.42 -9.86 7.09
N ASN A 444 -11.94 -10.85 7.81
CA ASN A 444 -13.37 -11.14 7.82
C ASN A 444 -14.19 -9.98 8.42
N SER A 445 -13.72 -9.34 9.50
CA SER A 445 -14.36 -8.15 10.08
C SER A 445 -14.44 -6.99 9.09
N ILE A 446 -13.36 -6.75 8.34
CA ILE A 446 -13.33 -5.74 7.28
C ILE A 446 -14.38 -6.06 6.21
N LYS A 447 -14.49 -7.32 5.77
CA LYS A 447 -15.49 -7.74 4.78
C LYS A 447 -16.92 -7.58 5.32
N ILE A 448 -17.19 -8.00 6.55
CA ILE A 448 -18.51 -7.87 7.20
C ILE A 448 -18.98 -6.42 7.25
N ILE A 449 -18.08 -5.49 7.60
CA ILE A 449 -18.40 -4.06 7.70
C ILE A 449 -18.41 -3.43 6.30
N GLY A 450 -17.45 -3.77 5.45
CA GLY A 450 -17.33 -3.25 4.09
C GLY A 450 -18.50 -3.66 3.17
N ASP A 451 -19.15 -4.81 3.43
CA ASP A 451 -20.39 -5.23 2.74
C ASP A 451 -21.61 -4.36 3.13
N ASP A 452 -21.49 -3.54 4.16
CA ASP A 452 -22.52 -2.57 4.51
C ASP A 452 -22.38 -1.33 3.61
N PRO A 453 -23.45 -0.89 2.90
CA PRO A 453 -23.37 0.26 1.99
C PRO A 453 -23.02 1.56 2.71
N ASP A 454 -23.42 1.69 3.98
CA ASP A 454 -23.27 2.91 4.78
C ASP A 454 -21.91 3.01 5.50
N PHE A 455 -21.04 2.01 5.33
CA PHE A 455 -19.73 1.98 5.99
C PHE A 455 -18.59 1.73 5.02
N PHE A 456 -17.45 2.36 5.33
CA PHE A 456 -16.17 2.10 4.72
C PHE A 456 -15.27 1.36 5.70
N ALA A 457 -14.40 0.50 5.16
CA ALA A 457 -13.51 -0.32 5.94
C ALA A 457 -12.12 -0.36 5.28
N GLN A 458 -11.08 -0.22 6.10
CA GLN A 458 -9.69 -0.29 5.69
C GLN A 458 -8.92 -1.19 6.65
N GLY A 459 -7.98 -1.96 6.15
CA GLY A 459 -7.10 -2.74 7.00
C GLY A 459 -5.69 -2.87 6.47
N TYR A 460 -4.75 -2.75 7.41
CA TYR A 460 -3.34 -3.07 7.24
C TYR A 460 -2.93 -4.18 8.19
N PHE A 461 -2.07 -5.08 7.70
CA PHE A 461 -1.56 -6.20 8.48
C PHE A 461 -0.03 -6.12 8.50
N VAL A 462 0.52 -5.87 9.67
CA VAL A 462 1.97 -5.82 9.88
C VAL A 462 2.43 -7.20 10.33
N TYR A 463 3.35 -7.77 9.57
CA TYR A 463 3.98 -9.06 9.84
C TYR A 463 5.46 -8.85 10.17
N ASP A 464 5.98 -9.67 11.06
CA ASP A 464 7.42 -9.84 11.18
C ASP A 464 7.94 -10.66 9.98
N SER A 465 9.19 -10.49 9.60
CA SER A 465 9.87 -11.27 8.55
C SER A 465 9.85 -12.79 8.81
N LYS A 466 9.69 -13.22 10.07
CA LYS A 466 9.41 -14.61 10.47
C LYS A 466 7.92 -14.91 10.35
N LYS A 467 7.53 -15.75 9.42
CA LYS A 467 6.12 -16.02 9.12
C LYS A 467 5.35 -16.79 10.20
N SER A 468 5.98 -17.74 10.92
CA SER A 468 5.29 -18.60 11.89
C SER A 468 5.67 -18.28 13.33
N GLY A 469 4.66 -18.08 14.20
CA GLY A 469 4.85 -17.79 15.63
C GLY A 469 5.36 -16.39 15.95
N SER A 470 5.52 -15.51 14.94
CA SER A 470 5.86 -14.11 15.14
C SER A 470 4.62 -13.27 15.46
N GLN A 471 4.84 -12.11 16.06
CA GLN A 471 3.76 -11.16 16.32
C GLN A 471 3.19 -10.61 15.02
N THR A 472 1.88 -10.49 14.95
CA THR A 472 1.17 -9.75 13.93
C THR A 472 0.38 -8.61 14.55
N VAL A 473 0.37 -7.45 13.91
CA VAL A 473 -0.45 -6.33 14.33
C VAL A 473 -1.36 -5.93 13.19
N SER A 474 -2.67 -6.04 13.40
CA SER A 474 -3.67 -5.57 12.44
C SER A 474 -4.12 -4.18 12.81
N HIS A 475 -4.13 -3.26 11.84
CA HIS A 475 -4.61 -1.89 11.99
C HIS A 475 -5.87 -1.75 11.13
N LEU A 476 -7.00 -1.53 11.76
CA LEU A 476 -8.29 -1.44 11.10
C LEU A 476 -8.93 -0.08 11.31
N ARG A 477 -9.57 0.45 10.26
CA ARG A 477 -10.39 1.64 10.32
C ARG A 477 -11.77 1.36 9.77
N PHE A 478 -12.79 1.90 10.44
CA PHE A 478 -14.19 1.80 10.05
C PHE A 478 -14.88 3.13 10.25
N GLY A 479 -15.58 3.62 9.23
CA GLY A 479 -16.25 4.91 9.30
C GLY A 479 -17.35 5.09 8.26
N PRO A 480 -18.16 6.16 8.36
CA PRO A 480 -19.22 6.47 7.42
C PRO A 480 -18.70 7.04 6.10
N ASP A 481 -17.49 7.56 6.07
CA ASP A 481 -16.87 8.20 4.92
C ASP A 481 -15.72 7.36 4.36
N PRO A 482 -15.34 7.56 3.06
CA PRO A 482 -14.18 6.91 2.46
C PRO A 482 -12.90 7.14 3.27
N ILE A 483 -12.18 6.06 3.55
CA ILE A 483 -10.96 6.10 4.37
C ILE A 483 -9.75 6.27 3.45
N ARG A 484 -9.06 7.40 3.56
CA ARG A 484 -7.87 7.78 2.79
C ARG A 484 -6.66 7.96 3.72
N ALA A 485 -6.34 6.90 4.43
CA ALA A 485 -5.31 6.91 5.47
C ALA A 485 -4.29 5.78 5.22
N PRO A 486 -3.40 5.90 4.20
CA PRO A 486 -2.41 4.88 3.88
C PRO A 486 -1.23 4.89 4.86
N TYR A 487 -1.52 5.07 6.15
CA TYR A 487 -0.59 4.99 7.27
C TYR A 487 -1.21 4.17 8.40
N LEU A 488 -0.39 3.59 9.24
CA LEU A 488 -0.83 2.77 10.36
C LEU A 488 -1.57 3.63 11.39
N VAL A 489 -2.52 3.03 12.12
CA VAL A 489 -3.23 3.69 13.21
C VAL A 489 -2.24 4.25 14.22
N GLN A 490 -2.27 5.56 14.45
CA GLN A 490 -1.40 6.27 15.39
C GLN A 490 -2.08 6.47 16.75
N SER A 491 -3.41 6.54 16.77
CA SER A 491 -4.22 6.75 17.98
C SER A 491 -5.44 5.83 17.93
N ALA A 492 -5.35 4.66 18.57
CA ALA A 492 -6.38 3.63 18.56
C ALA A 492 -7.45 3.90 19.63
N ASN A 493 -8.73 3.84 19.25
CA ASN A 493 -9.83 3.86 20.22
C ASN A 493 -10.32 2.45 20.60
N PHE A 494 -9.75 1.41 19.96
CA PHE A 494 -9.95 0.01 20.31
C PHE A 494 -8.63 -0.79 20.20
N ILE A 495 -8.30 -1.60 21.22
CA ILE A 495 -7.14 -2.49 21.20
C ILE A 495 -7.59 -3.90 21.60
N GLY A 496 -7.38 -4.89 20.71
CA GLY A 496 -7.60 -6.32 20.97
C GLY A 496 -6.28 -7.06 21.18
N VAL A 497 -6.14 -7.74 22.32
CA VAL A 497 -4.94 -8.51 22.68
C VAL A 497 -5.31 -9.98 22.73
N HIS A 498 -4.94 -10.73 21.68
CA HIS A 498 -5.31 -12.14 21.54
C HIS A 498 -4.42 -13.07 22.38
N GLN A 499 -3.24 -12.60 22.79
CA GLN A 499 -2.31 -13.31 23.65
C GLN A 499 -1.97 -12.43 24.85
N PHE A 500 -2.35 -12.85 26.05
CA PHE A 500 -2.18 -12.06 27.28
C PHE A 500 -0.73 -11.64 27.56
N ASN A 501 0.23 -12.51 27.20
CA ASN A 501 1.66 -12.26 27.39
C ASN A 501 2.23 -11.11 26.52
N PHE A 502 1.48 -10.59 25.55
CA PHE A 502 1.93 -9.38 24.83
C PHE A 502 1.98 -8.15 25.73
N LEU A 503 1.24 -8.13 26.81
CA LEU A 503 1.32 -7.06 27.80
C LEU A 503 2.69 -6.97 28.48
N ASP A 504 3.49 -8.05 28.45
CA ASP A 504 4.86 -8.08 28.97
C ASP A 504 5.86 -7.32 28.11
N ARG A 505 5.47 -6.90 26.91
CA ARG A 505 6.32 -6.09 26.03
C ARG A 505 6.27 -4.59 26.35
N GLY A 506 5.19 -4.12 26.97
CA GLY A 506 5.03 -2.73 27.41
C GLY A 506 4.69 -1.72 26.31
N ASP A 507 4.55 -2.15 25.04
CA ASP A 507 4.28 -1.28 23.88
C ASP A 507 2.84 -1.40 23.33
N VAL A 508 2.11 -2.42 23.75
CA VAL A 508 0.77 -2.76 23.23
C VAL A 508 -0.23 -1.62 23.39
N LEU A 509 -0.14 -0.87 24.48
CA LEU A 509 -1.04 0.25 24.78
C LEU A 509 -0.49 1.62 24.36
N LYS A 510 0.75 1.69 23.87
CA LYS A 510 1.42 2.96 23.50
C LYS A 510 0.55 3.84 22.59
N ARG A 511 -0.14 3.23 21.63
CA ARG A 511 -1.04 3.91 20.68
C ARG A 511 -2.50 3.97 21.13
N ALA A 512 -2.83 3.58 22.34
CA ALA A 512 -4.19 3.74 22.88
C ALA A 512 -4.51 5.22 23.05
N ALA A 513 -5.62 5.66 22.48
CA ALA A 513 -6.19 6.98 22.75
C ALA A 513 -6.72 7.04 24.20
N PRO A 514 -6.78 8.23 24.83
CA PRO A 514 -7.47 8.37 26.11
C PRO A 514 -8.92 7.86 26.02
N GLY A 515 -9.34 7.03 26.99
CA GLY A 515 -10.68 6.43 27.01
C GLY A 515 -10.87 5.26 26.02
N ALA A 516 -9.82 4.76 25.39
CA ALA A 516 -9.92 3.63 24.47
C ALA A 516 -10.39 2.35 25.17
N VAL A 517 -11.07 1.48 24.39
CA VAL A 517 -11.49 0.15 24.84
C VAL A 517 -10.35 -0.85 24.61
N VAL A 518 -10.03 -1.64 25.62
CA VAL A 518 -9.04 -2.73 25.55
C VAL A 518 -9.74 -4.06 25.80
N LEU A 519 -9.61 -4.98 24.85
CA LEU A 519 -10.12 -6.35 24.95
C LEU A 519 -8.97 -7.33 25.16
N LEU A 520 -8.97 -8.06 26.27
CA LEU A 520 -7.96 -9.04 26.63
C LEU A 520 -8.49 -10.48 26.52
N ASN A 521 -7.77 -11.33 25.80
CA ASN A 521 -7.92 -12.77 26.03
C ASN A 521 -7.17 -13.12 27.32
N THR A 522 -7.90 -13.46 28.37
CA THR A 522 -7.35 -13.71 29.71
C THR A 522 -6.92 -15.17 29.93
N SER A 523 -7.14 -16.06 28.95
CA SER A 523 -6.83 -17.50 29.05
C SER A 523 -5.45 -17.77 29.67
N PRO A 524 -5.30 -18.81 30.47
CA PRO A 524 -6.34 -19.75 30.91
C PRO A 524 -7.16 -19.29 32.11
N GLN A 525 -6.90 -18.09 32.67
CA GLN A 525 -7.58 -17.57 33.85
C GLN A 525 -8.90 -16.87 33.49
N GLU A 526 -9.76 -16.71 34.52
CA GLU A 526 -10.99 -15.94 34.39
C GLU A 526 -10.69 -14.42 34.34
N PRO A 527 -11.58 -13.64 33.72
CA PRO A 527 -11.40 -12.18 33.57
C PRO A 527 -11.20 -11.42 34.89
N GLU A 528 -11.82 -11.88 35.95
CA GLU A 528 -11.78 -11.26 37.29
C GLU A 528 -10.35 -11.28 37.88
N GLU A 529 -9.55 -12.27 37.53
CA GLU A 529 -8.16 -12.43 38.01
C GLU A 529 -7.14 -11.69 37.13
N ALA A 530 -7.58 -11.11 36.00
CA ALA A 530 -6.68 -10.59 34.99
C ALA A 530 -5.90 -9.34 35.47
N TRP A 531 -6.51 -8.47 36.27
CA TRP A 531 -5.89 -7.24 36.73
C TRP A 531 -4.56 -7.47 37.45
N ASP A 532 -4.51 -8.41 38.37
CA ASP A 532 -3.32 -8.69 39.18
C ASP A 532 -2.17 -9.30 38.37
N ARG A 533 -2.47 -9.81 37.20
CA ARG A 533 -1.48 -10.37 36.25
C ARG A 533 -0.88 -9.33 35.31
N ILE A 534 -1.52 -8.18 35.15
CA ILE A 534 -1.03 -7.09 34.29
C ILE A 534 0.22 -6.48 34.93
N PRO A 535 1.34 -6.30 34.18
CA PRO A 535 2.52 -5.63 34.72
C PRO A 535 2.19 -4.22 35.23
N ARG A 536 2.83 -3.83 36.35
CA ARG A 536 2.60 -2.52 36.98
C ARG A 536 2.71 -1.33 36.02
N PRO A 537 3.73 -1.21 35.15
CA PRO A 537 3.79 -0.11 34.20
C PRO A 537 2.62 -0.05 33.23
N VAL A 538 2.09 -1.21 32.82
CA VAL A 538 0.90 -1.32 31.96
C VAL A 538 -0.38 -0.93 32.72
N GLN A 539 -0.50 -1.32 34.01
CA GLN A 539 -1.60 -0.84 34.85
C GLN A 539 -1.57 0.69 35.00
N GLU A 540 -0.40 1.27 35.22
CA GLU A 540 -0.21 2.73 35.33
C GLU A 540 -0.63 3.43 34.02
N GLU A 541 -0.29 2.86 32.85
CA GLU A 541 -0.73 3.38 31.55
C GLU A 541 -2.25 3.28 31.35
N ILE A 542 -2.87 2.15 31.72
CA ILE A 542 -4.33 1.96 31.68
C ILE A 542 -5.04 3.06 32.50
N ILE A 543 -4.53 3.31 33.72
CA ILE A 543 -5.11 4.32 34.63
C ILE A 543 -4.90 5.73 34.07
N ALA A 544 -3.68 6.07 33.65
CA ALA A 544 -3.34 7.40 33.13
C ALA A 544 -4.18 7.78 31.89
N LYS A 545 -4.41 6.83 31.00
CA LYS A 545 -5.20 6.99 29.78
C LYS A 545 -6.69 6.76 30.01
N LYS A 546 -7.12 6.38 31.22
CA LYS A 546 -8.53 6.06 31.57
C LYS A 546 -9.14 5.01 30.64
N LEU A 547 -8.40 3.94 30.35
CA LEU A 547 -8.84 2.91 29.41
C LEU A 547 -9.98 2.05 30.00
N GLU A 548 -10.93 1.67 29.16
CA GLU A 548 -11.97 0.70 29.50
C GLU A 548 -11.49 -0.71 29.18
N VAL A 549 -11.30 -1.55 30.19
CA VAL A 549 -10.74 -2.89 30.01
C VAL A 549 -11.82 -3.95 30.08
N TYR A 550 -11.87 -4.82 29.07
CA TYR A 550 -12.72 -6.01 29.00
C TYR A 550 -11.87 -7.27 28.90
N GLY A 551 -12.33 -8.35 29.49
CA GLY A 551 -11.65 -9.64 29.44
C GLY A 551 -12.59 -10.79 29.10
N ILE A 552 -12.03 -11.82 28.49
CA ILE A 552 -12.71 -13.08 28.22
C ILE A 552 -11.70 -14.23 28.27
N ASN A 553 -12.07 -15.37 28.91
CA ASN A 553 -11.33 -16.61 28.76
C ASN A 553 -11.77 -17.30 27.46
N ALA A 554 -11.20 -16.85 26.33
CA ALA A 554 -11.64 -17.26 25.00
C ALA A 554 -11.38 -18.76 24.75
N GLU A 555 -10.30 -19.33 25.32
CA GLU A 555 -10.02 -20.76 25.18
C GLU A 555 -11.02 -21.64 25.91
N LYS A 556 -11.48 -21.23 27.10
CA LYS A 556 -12.53 -21.95 27.81
C LYS A 556 -13.83 -21.94 27.01
N VAL A 557 -14.25 -20.76 26.53
CA VAL A 557 -15.44 -20.65 25.68
C VAL A 557 -15.31 -21.52 24.42
N ALA A 558 -14.13 -21.56 23.79
CA ALA A 558 -13.88 -22.40 22.62
C ALA A 558 -14.00 -23.90 22.95
N ARG A 559 -13.39 -24.35 24.05
CA ARG A 559 -13.44 -25.76 24.48
C ARG A 559 -14.87 -26.19 24.84
N ASP A 560 -15.58 -25.37 25.62
CA ASP A 560 -16.94 -25.66 26.08
C ASP A 560 -17.95 -25.77 24.92
N ASN A 561 -17.64 -25.14 23.77
CA ASN A 561 -18.45 -25.19 22.56
C ASN A 561 -17.87 -26.15 21.48
N GLY A 562 -16.89 -26.97 21.82
CA GLY A 562 -16.31 -27.97 20.91
C GLY A 562 -15.53 -27.39 19.74
N MET A 563 -14.98 -26.19 19.88
CA MET A 563 -14.15 -25.51 18.89
C MET A 563 -12.64 -25.76 19.11
N GLY A 564 -12.26 -26.52 20.14
CA GLY A 564 -10.86 -26.76 20.52
C GLY A 564 -10.18 -25.47 20.98
N THR A 565 -9.08 -25.07 20.33
CA THR A 565 -8.30 -23.87 20.65
C THR A 565 -8.61 -22.67 19.74
N ARG A 566 -9.67 -22.74 18.93
CA ARG A 566 -10.00 -21.71 17.95
C ARG A 566 -10.76 -20.56 18.60
N ILE A 567 -10.06 -19.51 18.98
CA ILE A 567 -10.61 -18.34 19.69
C ILE A 567 -11.06 -17.20 18.76
N ASN A 568 -10.78 -17.28 17.47
CA ASN A 568 -10.93 -16.14 16.55
C ASN A 568 -12.36 -15.62 16.43
N THR A 569 -13.33 -16.53 16.25
CA THR A 569 -14.75 -16.15 16.20
C THR A 569 -15.21 -15.51 17.52
N ILE A 570 -14.68 -15.97 18.63
CA ILE A 570 -15.00 -15.46 19.99
C ILE A 570 -14.48 -14.03 20.13
N MET A 571 -13.18 -13.82 19.83
CA MET A 571 -12.57 -12.48 19.92
C MET A 571 -13.22 -11.49 18.96
N GLN A 572 -13.56 -11.95 17.74
CA GLN A 572 -14.30 -11.14 16.75
C GLN A 572 -15.69 -10.75 17.27
N THR A 573 -16.40 -11.69 17.89
CA THR A 573 -17.72 -11.41 18.49
C THR A 573 -17.62 -10.38 19.61
N CYS A 574 -16.59 -10.49 20.47
CA CYS A 574 -16.32 -9.48 21.50
C CYS A 574 -16.05 -8.10 20.90
N PHE A 575 -15.21 -8.02 19.85
CA PHE A 575 -14.95 -6.76 19.16
C PHE A 575 -16.24 -6.09 18.70
N PHE A 576 -17.10 -6.80 17.99
CA PHE A 576 -18.36 -6.25 17.51
C PHE A 576 -19.32 -5.85 18.64
N ALA A 577 -19.25 -6.55 19.77
CA ALA A 577 -20.13 -6.27 20.91
C ALA A 577 -19.79 -4.97 21.64
N ILE A 578 -18.48 -4.61 21.71
CA ILE A 578 -18.01 -3.49 22.55
C ILE A 578 -17.41 -2.33 21.77
N SER A 579 -17.06 -2.51 20.47
CA SER A 579 -16.52 -1.43 19.62
C SER A 579 -17.55 -0.42 19.15
N LYS A 580 -18.83 -0.78 19.19
CA LYS A 580 -19.97 0.04 18.70
C LYS A 580 -19.89 0.41 17.21
N VAL A 581 -19.09 -0.31 16.44
CA VAL A 581 -18.93 -0.11 14.98
C VAL A 581 -20.24 -0.35 14.22
N LEU A 582 -21.01 -1.35 14.65
CA LEU A 582 -22.34 -1.66 14.16
C LEU A 582 -23.30 -1.87 15.35
N PRO A 583 -24.62 -1.70 15.16
CA PRO A 583 -25.60 -2.16 16.15
C PRO A 583 -25.38 -3.64 16.44
N ARG A 584 -25.36 -4.02 17.73
CA ARG A 584 -24.98 -5.35 18.21
C ARG A 584 -25.70 -6.49 17.49
N ASP A 585 -27.02 -6.37 17.34
CA ASP A 585 -27.83 -7.45 16.74
C ASP A 585 -27.52 -7.61 15.24
N LYS A 586 -27.34 -6.49 14.52
CA LYS A 586 -26.91 -6.48 13.12
C LYS A 586 -25.52 -7.10 12.96
N ALA A 587 -24.60 -6.81 13.86
CA ALA A 587 -23.25 -7.39 13.85
C ALA A 587 -23.28 -8.90 14.05
N ILE A 588 -24.06 -9.39 15.03
CA ILE A 588 -24.20 -10.84 15.31
C ILE A 588 -24.82 -11.57 14.12
N GLU A 589 -25.84 -11.00 13.48
CA GLU A 589 -26.46 -11.56 12.28
C GLU A 589 -25.44 -11.70 11.14
N LYS A 590 -24.67 -10.63 10.87
CA LYS A 590 -23.62 -10.63 9.85
C LYS A 590 -22.49 -11.62 10.15
N ILE A 591 -22.07 -11.76 11.42
CA ILE A 591 -21.09 -12.78 11.82
C ILE A 591 -21.62 -14.17 11.54
N LYS A 592 -22.84 -14.48 11.94
CA LYS A 592 -23.47 -15.78 11.67
C LYS A 592 -23.62 -16.06 10.18
N TYR A 593 -23.98 -15.07 9.38
CA TYR A 593 -24.00 -15.18 7.92
C TYR A 593 -22.62 -15.52 7.34
N SER A 594 -21.59 -14.81 7.77
CA SER A 594 -20.21 -15.03 7.33
C SER A 594 -19.69 -16.43 7.73
N ILE A 595 -19.99 -16.87 8.96
CA ILE A 595 -19.69 -18.23 9.44
C ILE A 595 -20.33 -19.27 8.52
N LYS A 596 -21.61 -19.11 8.18
CA LYS A 596 -22.32 -20.03 7.29
C LYS A 596 -21.65 -20.07 5.89
N LYS A 597 -21.32 -18.92 5.31
CA LYS A 597 -20.63 -18.81 4.02
C LYS A 597 -19.26 -19.50 4.03
N THR A 598 -18.49 -19.34 5.09
CA THR A 598 -17.10 -19.87 5.22
C THR A 598 -17.07 -21.35 5.53
N TYR A 599 -17.97 -21.82 6.38
CA TYR A 599 -17.91 -23.19 6.92
C TYR A 599 -18.97 -24.14 6.40
N ALA A 600 -19.90 -23.69 5.52
CA ALA A 600 -20.94 -24.57 4.96
C ALA A 600 -20.36 -25.83 4.30
N ARG A 601 -19.23 -25.70 3.58
CA ARG A 601 -18.55 -26.83 2.93
C ARG A 601 -17.91 -27.82 3.93
N LYS A 602 -17.73 -27.43 5.21
CA LYS A 602 -17.15 -28.26 6.29
C LYS A 602 -18.22 -29.02 7.10
N GLY A 603 -19.48 -28.82 6.77
CA GLY A 603 -20.63 -29.49 7.38
C GLY A 603 -21.42 -28.61 8.36
N GLU A 604 -22.72 -28.90 8.49
CA GLU A 604 -23.66 -28.14 9.31
C GLU A 604 -23.31 -28.14 10.81
N GLU A 605 -22.70 -29.21 11.29
CA GLU A 605 -22.29 -29.30 12.70
C GLU A 605 -21.21 -28.26 13.04
N VAL A 606 -20.27 -28.01 12.14
CA VAL A 606 -19.24 -26.98 12.33
C VAL A 606 -19.87 -25.59 12.38
N VAL A 607 -20.83 -25.32 11.48
CA VAL A 607 -21.58 -24.05 11.48
C VAL A 607 -22.35 -23.88 12.80
N ARG A 608 -23.06 -24.90 13.26
CA ARG A 608 -23.83 -24.90 14.51
C ARG A 608 -22.94 -24.62 15.72
N LYS A 609 -21.80 -25.29 15.84
CA LYS A 609 -20.82 -25.07 16.94
C LYS A 609 -20.35 -23.61 16.97
N ASN A 610 -20.06 -23.03 15.82
CA ASN A 610 -19.66 -21.62 15.74
C ASN A 610 -20.81 -20.68 16.15
N PHE A 611 -22.06 -20.96 15.79
CA PHE A 611 -23.21 -20.15 16.20
C PHE A 611 -23.40 -20.18 17.72
N VAL A 612 -23.32 -21.34 18.32
CA VAL A 612 -23.42 -21.49 19.78
C VAL A 612 -22.27 -20.76 20.49
N ALA A 613 -21.07 -20.81 19.92
CA ALA A 613 -19.92 -20.07 20.46
C ALA A 613 -20.15 -18.56 20.40
N VAL A 614 -20.72 -18.00 19.31
CA VAL A 614 -21.09 -16.58 19.22
C VAL A 614 -22.08 -16.19 20.31
N ASP A 615 -23.15 -16.99 20.49
CA ASP A 615 -24.18 -16.71 21.50
C ASP A 615 -23.62 -16.77 22.93
N ASN A 616 -22.74 -17.74 23.23
CA ASN A 616 -22.12 -17.92 24.55
C ASN A 616 -20.99 -16.90 24.83
N THR A 617 -20.37 -16.31 23.81
CA THR A 617 -19.30 -15.34 23.97
C THR A 617 -19.74 -14.16 24.84
N LEU A 618 -20.90 -13.61 24.56
CA LEU A 618 -21.41 -12.42 25.25
C LEU A 618 -21.73 -12.69 26.74
N ALA A 619 -22.08 -13.93 27.08
CA ALA A 619 -22.31 -14.32 28.47
C ALA A 619 -21.02 -14.44 29.29
N ASN A 620 -19.87 -14.58 28.62
CA ASN A 620 -18.56 -14.76 29.26
C ASN A 620 -17.66 -13.51 29.16
N LEU A 621 -18.06 -12.48 28.41
CA LEU A 621 -17.36 -11.21 28.34
C LEU A 621 -17.61 -10.39 29.60
N ARG A 622 -16.54 -9.93 30.27
CA ARG A 622 -16.60 -9.15 31.50
C ARG A 622 -15.84 -7.85 31.38
N GLN A 623 -16.37 -6.80 31.96
CA GLN A 623 -15.61 -5.57 32.19
C GLN A 623 -14.73 -5.77 33.42
N ILE A 624 -13.44 -5.48 33.29
CA ILE A 624 -12.46 -5.57 34.36
C ILE A 624 -12.48 -4.23 35.12
N THR A 625 -12.66 -4.28 36.41
CA THR A 625 -12.62 -3.07 37.25
C THR A 625 -11.19 -2.54 37.31
N VAL A 626 -10.98 -1.30 36.85
CA VAL A 626 -9.71 -0.60 36.94
C VAL A 626 -9.64 0.17 38.25
N PRO A 627 -8.73 -0.17 39.17
CA PRO A 627 -8.53 0.58 40.43
C PRO A 627 -8.00 2.00 40.18
N ALA A 628 -8.16 2.89 41.12
CA ALA A 628 -7.65 4.26 41.03
C ALA A 628 -6.11 4.33 41.07
N GLN A 629 -5.45 3.28 41.57
CA GLN A 629 -4.00 3.16 41.63
C GLN A 629 -3.54 1.77 41.19
N ALA A 630 -2.33 1.68 40.61
CA ALA A 630 -1.76 0.39 40.25
C ALA A 630 -1.46 -0.45 41.50
N THR A 631 -1.98 -1.68 41.51
CA THR A 631 -1.85 -2.64 42.63
C THR A 631 -0.79 -3.71 42.36
N GLY A 632 -0.45 -3.95 41.07
CA GLY A 632 0.50 -4.96 40.67
C GLY A 632 1.93 -4.67 41.10
N THR A 633 2.69 -5.72 41.38
CA THR A 633 4.11 -5.66 41.73
C THR A 633 5.00 -6.12 40.58
N ARG A 634 4.43 -6.83 39.61
CA ARG A 634 5.16 -7.40 38.47
C ARG A 634 5.66 -6.29 37.55
N GLN A 635 6.97 -6.30 37.28
CA GLN A 635 7.63 -5.38 36.36
C GLN A 635 7.68 -5.99 34.96
N LEU A 636 7.94 -5.15 33.96
CA LEU A 636 8.24 -5.63 32.61
C LEU A 636 9.56 -6.40 32.61
N PRO A 637 9.64 -7.54 31.91
CA PRO A 637 10.90 -8.26 31.79
C PRO A 637 11.92 -7.42 31.01
N SER A 638 13.22 -7.56 31.36
CA SER A 638 14.28 -6.96 30.56
C SER A 638 14.35 -7.61 29.19
N ILE A 639 14.42 -6.81 28.13
CA ILE A 639 14.48 -7.29 26.75
C ILE A 639 15.79 -7.99 26.47
N VAL A 640 16.90 -7.47 27.03
CA VAL A 640 18.24 -8.05 26.95
C VAL A 640 18.89 -8.10 28.34
N PRO A 641 19.82 -9.06 28.60
CA PRO A 641 20.52 -9.12 29.87
C PRO A 641 21.33 -7.85 30.14
N ALA A 642 21.44 -7.43 31.44
CA ALA A 642 22.16 -6.23 31.82
C ALA A 642 23.69 -6.27 31.49
N HIS A 643 24.26 -7.48 31.33
CA HIS A 643 25.67 -7.69 30.96
C HIS A 643 25.88 -7.78 29.43
N ALA A 644 24.82 -7.60 28.60
CA ALA A 644 24.96 -7.61 27.15
C ALA A 644 25.89 -6.46 26.68
N PRO A 645 26.57 -6.60 25.53
CA PRO A 645 27.37 -5.53 24.94
C PRO A 645 26.59 -4.22 24.76
N GLU A 646 27.28 -3.09 24.82
CA GLU A 646 26.64 -1.76 24.73
C GLU A 646 25.76 -1.60 23.48
N PHE A 647 26.21 -2.07 22.31
CA PHE A 647 25.41 -2.05 21.09
C PHE A 647 24.10 -2.84 21.24
N VAL A 648 24.18 -4.03 21.87
CA VAL A 648 22.98 -4.86 22.13
C VAL A 648 22.00 -4.13 23.05
N GLN A 649 22.49 -3.46 24.08
CA GLN A 649 21.62 -2.73 25.01
C GLN A 649 20.99 -1.48 24.37
N LYS A 650 21.75 -0.72 23.57
CA LYS A 650 21.29 0.57 23.00
C LYS A 650 20.57 0.44 21.66
N VAL A 651 20.94 -0.52 20.82
CA VAL A 651 20.40 -0.67 19.46
C VAL A 651 19.53 -1.91 19.33
N THR A 652 20.11 -3.11 19.58
CA THR A 652 19.36 -4.36 19.40
C THR A 652 18.14 -4.45 20.31
N ALA A 653 18.27 -4.01 21.58
CA ALA A 653 17.15 -3.97 22.52
C ALA A 653 16.01 -3.05 22.04
N MET A 654 16.33 -1.91 21.45
CA MET A 654 15.33 -1.01 20.84
C MET A 654 14.61 -1.68 19.68
N MET A 655 15.35 -2.37 18.79
CA MET A 655 14.76 -3.12 17.68
C MET A 655 13.84 -4.24 18.18
N MET A 656 14.29 -5.02 19.17
CA MET A 656 13.51 -6.10 19.79
C MET A 656 12.25 -5.57 20.51
N ALA A 657 12.30 -4.34 21.01
CA ALA A 657 11.16 -3.65 21.62
C ALA A 657 10.17 -3.09 20.58
N GLY A 658 10.40 -3.24 19.27
CA GLY A 658 9.59 -2.59 18.24
C GLY A 658 9.75 -1.06 18.20
N ARG A 659 10.86 -0.54 18.72
CA ARG A 659 11.20 0.88 18.83
C ARG A 659 12.35 1.31 17.90
N GLY A 660 12.62 0.53 16.86
CA GLY A 660 13.66 0.86 15.87
C GLY A 660 13.44 2.23 15.19
N ASP A 661 12.20 2.70 15.13
CA ASP A 661 11.86 4.04 14.62
C ASP A 661 12.48 5.20 15.41
N GLU A 662 12.86 4.97 16.66
CA GLU A 662 13.46 5.96 17.56
C GLU A 662 14.98 6.01 17.46
N LEU A 663 15.61 5.06 16.73
CA LEU A 663 17.05 5.02 16.54
C LEU A 663 17.51 6.14 15.60
N PRO A 664 18.54 6.92 15.97
CA PRO A 664 19.15 7.88 15.06
C PRO A 664 20.00 7.17 13.99
N VAL A 665 20.30 7.88 12.91
CA VAL A 665 21.11 7.34 11.80
C VAL A 665 22.49 6.85 12.28
N SER A 666 23.13 7.57 13.20
CA SER A 666 24.44 7.20 13.76
C SER A 666 24.46 5.89 14.54
N ALA A 667 23.30 5.39 14.97
CA ALA A 667 23.22 4.14 15.71
C ALA A 667 23.46 2.89 14.83
N LEU A 668 23.38 3.03 13.51
CA LEU A 668 23.47 1.92 12.56
C LEU A 668 24.84 1.89 11.87
N PRO A 669 25.47 0.71 11.70
CA PRO A 669 26.72 0.56 10.96
C PRO A 669 26.57 1.00 9.49
N VAL A 670 27.58 1.69 8.96
CA VAL A 670 27.56 2.27 7.61
C VAL A 670 27.63 1.22 6.49
N ASP A 671 28.14 0.05 6.80
CA ASP A 671 28.38 -1.07 5.85
C ASP A 671 27.42 -2.26 6.05
N GLY A 672 26.49 -2.12 6.97
CA GLY A 672 25.48 -3.16 7.26
C GLY A 672 25.97 -4.31 8.16
N THR A 673 27.12 -4.16 8.83
CA THR A 673 27.66 -5.16 9.80
C THR A 673 26.89 -5.20 11.11
#